data_7bf08cd994b42647cf533b4598056ffe
#
_entry.id   7bf08cd994b42647cf533b4598056ffe
#
_cell.length_a   1.000
_cell.length_b   1.000
_cell.length_c   1.000
_cell.angle_alpha   90.00
_cell.angle_beta   90.00
_cell.angle_gamma   90.00
#
_symmetry.space_group_name_H-M   'P 1'
#
loop_
_entity.id
_entity.type
_entity.pdbx_description
1 polymer ?
#
loop_
_entity_poly.entity_id
_entity_poly.type
_entity_poly.pdbx_seq_one_letter_code
_entity_poly.pdbx_strand_id
1 'polypeptide(L)'
;MFPLRPGRTRIAGLFAAVAVFLAFTPSSPWAQGNSDCLDCHGSSDILSWSAGEKASNVKPGGPEKLRRGAAPFPGTSLFVDPAAYQASVHADLSCTDCHKDEKGLPHTASLRVVDCSACHSEAAAVYAKSRHVIAQKRMVGIEAPRCQDCHGAHAIPKSTLSTSPVYFRNVAATCTRCHGSKEVIERGGIAIPGAARMYAKSIHNIAIVEKGLNKSATCVDCHGAHALKDRFDPSSPIYRTNVPETCGKCHYGVLTIFRESVHGVAFSRGVPDAPGCTDCHGEHEIRQAADPRSPVSFMAISEKTCPSCHAAERLSDRYGVETGKVKGYRESFHGLSQRLGDRTVANCASCHGVHEIFPSSDPRSTIHPKNLPVTCGKCHPGATENFAKGNIHVGAGGIGGVVKSWVERIYIWLIVLVIGGMVLHNGADYIRKMQALYRERAEMWSHPGYERLNRSERLQHFLTLSSFFVLVITGFALKFKWSIPFLSSGANVSLRSNGHRAAALVMVGTSLYHVYYAVFTARGRDQLGRMMPRWQDALDVVAMLQFYAGISGHRPKFGRYSYVEKAEYLALVWGTIVMIVTGFMLWFENETLKRIPMWGLDVATLIHYYEAILATLAIFVWHLYYVIINPDFAPMSLTWIDGKISRHHMEHEHPLELEEIEMREARGEGAVPGSTILLTEEK
;
A
#
# COMPACT_ATOMS: atom_id res chain seq x y z
N MET A 1 -32.97 57.82 -7.58
CA MET A 1 -33.70 59.10 -7.92
C MET A 1 -33.41 59.41 -9.38
N PHE A 2 -34.42 59.35 -10.15
CA PHE A 2 -34.58 59.83 -11.54
C PHE A 2 -34.43 61.37 -11.61
N PRO A 3 -34.46 62.04 -12.77
CA PRO A 3 -34.36 61.68 -14.21
C PRO A 3 -33.69 62.77 -15.10
N LEU A 4 -33.54 62.60 -16.37
CA LEU A 4 -34.23 63.23 -17.51
C LEU A 4 -33.35 63.40 -18.75
N ARG A 5 -33.91 62.97 -19.85
CA ARG A 5 -33.65 63.32 -21.29
C ARG A 5 -34.12 64.80 -21.59
N PRO A 6 -34.11 65.30 -22.84
CA PRO A 6 -33.48 64.97 -24.12
C PRO A 6 -33.06 66.25 -24.97
N GLY A 7 -32.58 66.00 -26.18
CA GLY A 7 -32.36 67.11 -27.11
C GLY A 7 -32.08 66.70 -28.57
N ARG A 8 -33.12 66.53 -29.39
CA ARG A 8 -32.98 66.42 -30.84
C ARG A 8 -32.72 67.81 -31.47
N THR A 9 -31.86 67.87 -32.50
CA THR A 9 -32.10 68.82 -33.63
C THR A 9 -31.61 68.21 -34.94
N ARG A 10 -32.51 68.13 -35.91
CA ARG A 10 -32.26 67.84 -37.31
C ARG A 10 -31.77 69.16 -37.97
N ILE A 11 -30.87 69.04 -38.98
CA ILE A 11 -30.94 69.91 -40.18
C ILE A 11 -30.54 69.08 -41.41
N ALA A 12 -31.31 69.29 -42.43
CA ALA A 12 -31.30 68.60 -43.71
C ALA A 12 -30.40 69.34 -44.72
N GLY A 13 -29.92 68.53 -45.68
CA GLY A 13 -29.91 68.99 -47.10
C GLY A 13 -28.65 69.65 -47.61
N LEU A 14 -27.94 69.01 -48.52
CA LEU A 14 -27.77 69.53 -49.86
C LEU A 14 -27.22 68.50 -50.86
N PHE A 15 -27.88 68.29 -51.94
CA PHE A 15 -27.44 67.55 -53.14
C PHE A 15 -26.51 68.43 -53.97
N ALA A 16 -25.41 67.79 -54.46
CA ALA A 16 -24.74 68.13 -55.72
C ALA A 16 -23.79 67.04 -56.11
N ALA A 17 -24.07 66.16 -56.95
CA ALA A 17 -23.83 66.10 -58.41
C ALA A 17 -22.32 65.82 -58.73
N VAL A 18 -22.10 64.59 -59.23
CA VAL A 18 -21.32 64.18 -60.42
C VAL A 18 -19.82 64.48 -60.47
N ALA A 19 -19.02 63.43 -60.45
CA ALA A 19 -18.08 63.17 -61.53
C ALA A 19 -17.66 61.71 -61.53
N VAL A 20 -18.09 60.99 -62.51
CA VAL A 20 -17.50 59.68 -62.90
C VAL A 20 -16.09 59.91 -63.37
N PHE A 21 -15.13 59.62 -62.57
CA PHE A 21 -13.73 59.30 -62.99
C PHE A 21 -13.54 57.80 -62.91
N LEU A 22 -13.75 57.14 -64.06
CA LEU A 22 -13.21 55.85 -64.36
C LEU A 22 -11.66 56.02 -64.32
N ALA A 23 -11.07 55.92 -63.16
CA ALA A 23 -9.66 55.67 -63.03
C ALA A 23 -9.47 54.19 -63.39
N PHE A 24 -9.07 53.92 -64.59
CA PHE A 24 -8.34 52.71 -64.91
C PHE A 24 -7.06 52.72 -64.02
N THR A 25 -7.14 52.10 -62.88
CA THR A 25 -5.94 51.64 -62.23
C THR A 25 -5.45 50.47 -63.06
N PRO A 26 -4.21 50.46 -63.54
CA PRO A 26 -3.68 49.27 -64.17
C PRO A 26 -3.72 48.19 -63.13
N SER A 27 -4.50 47.16 -63.37
CA SER A 27 -4.42 45.94 -62.61
C SER A 27 -2.98 45.48 -62.65
N SER A 28 -2.34 45.53 -61.50
CA SER A 28 -0.99 44.96 -61.34
C SER A 28 -1.02 43.54 -61.88
N PRO A 29 -0.17 43.19 -62.83
CA PRO A 29 -0.24 41.88 -63.52
C PRO A 29 0.16 40.71 -62.60
N TRP A 30 0.22 40.93 -61.30
CA TRP A 30 0.80 40.00 -60.32
C TRP A 30 -0.11 39.63 -59.12
N ALA A 31 -1.34 40.08 -59.12
CA ALA A 31 -2.30 39.65 -58.09
C ALA A 31 -2.96 38.33 -58.54
N GLN A 32 -2.29 37.22 -58.28
CA GLN A 32 -2.91 35.88 -58.47
C GLN A 32 -3.95 35.67 -57.35
N GLY A 33 -5.17 35.36 -57.74
CA GLY A 33 -6.23 35.01 -56.84
C GLY A 33 -5.98 33.65 -56.22
N ASN A 34 -6.60 33.36 -55.05
CA ASN A 34 -6.54 32.02 -54.43
C ASN A 34 -7.07 30.94 -55.38
N SER A 35 -7.99 31.28 -56.34
CA SER A 35 -8.48 30.37 -57.37
C SER A 35 -7.34 29.77 -58.21
N ASP A 36 -6.39 30.59 -58.67
CA ASP A 36 -5.31 30.09 -59.53
C ASP A 36 -4.39 29.05 -58.86
N CYS A 37 -4.21 29.18 -57.54
CA CYS A 37 -3.50 28.21 -56.75
C CYS A 37 -4.33 26.94 -56.47
N LEU A 38 -5.65 27.13 -56.23
CA LEU A 38 -6.57 26.03 -55.92
C LEU A 38 -6.93 25.20 -57.16
N ASP A 39 -6.77 25.71 -58.39
CA ASP A 39 -6.92 24.91 -59.61
C ASP A 39 -6.06 23.68 -59.60
N CYS A 40 -4.84 23.75 -59.08
CA CYS A 40 -3.95 22.59 -58.91
C CYS A 40 -4.03 22.01 -57.48
N HIS A 41 -3.89 22.86 -56.47
CA HIS A 41 -3.78 22.42 -55.09
C HIS A 41 -5.11 22.09 -54.43
N GLY A 42 -6.23 22.52 -55.00
CA GLY A 42 -7.61 22.25 -54.54
C GLY A 42 -8.17 20.92 -55.00
N SER A 43 -7.51 20.23 -55.99
CA SER A 43 -7.87 18.86 -56.42
C SER A 43 -7.10 17.82 -55.64
N SER A 44 -7.78 16.79 -55.16
CA SER A 44 -7.13 15.63 -54.55
C SER A 44 -6.26 14.84 -55.50
N ASP A 45 -6.44 15.01 -56.81
CA ASP A 45 -5.68 14.34 -57.87
C ASP A 45 -4.17 14.65 -57.79
N ILE A 46 -3.80 15.85 -57.27
CA ILE A 46 -2.39 16.22 -57.07
C ILE A 46 -1.62 15.24 -56.16
N LEU A 47 -2.32 14.49 -55.32
CA LEU A 47 -1.71 13.48 -54.46
C LEU A 47 -1.23 12.25 -55.25
N SER A 48 -1.94 11.94 -56.34
CA SER A 48 -1.68 10.80 -57.22
C SER A 48 -0.69 11.12 -58.32
N TRP A 49 -0.33 12.38 -58.55
CA TRP A 49 0.60 12.78 -59.60
C TRP A 49 1.97 12.06 -59.43
N SER A 50 2.47 11.54 -60.54
CA SER A 50 3.82 11.00 -60.63
C SER A 50 4.88 12.07 -60.41
N ALA A 51 6.11 11.64 -60.14
CA ALA A 51 7.24 12.57 -60.02
C ALA A 51 7.45 13.39 -61.32
N GLY A 52 7.18 12.81 -62.49
CA GLY A 52 7.24 13.49 -63.80
C GLY A 52 6.17 14.57 -63.93
N GLU A 53 4.94 14.25 -63.63
CA GLU A 53 3.81 15.21 -63.64
C GLU A 53 4.04 16.39 -62.66
N LYS A 54 4.54 16.10 -61.45
CA LYS A 54 4.93 17.16 -60.52
C LYS A 54 6.05 18.03 -61.06
N ALA A 55 7.05 17.45 -61.72
CA ALA A 55 8.17 18.19 -62.28
C ALA A 55 7.78 19.02 -63.51
N SER A 56 6.81 18.58 -64.36
CA SER A 56 6.35 19.33 -65.50
C SER A 56 5.51 20.57 -65.16
N ASN A 57 4.90 20.58 -63.98
CA ASN A 57 4.04 21.67 -63.49
C ASN A 57 4.77 22.70 -62.66
N VAL A 58 6.10 22.59 -62.47
CA VAL A 58 6.90 23.55 -61.67
C VAL A 58 8.18 23.94 -62.44
N LYS A 59 8.72 25.14 -62.13
CA LYS A 59 10.03 25.60 -62.64
C LYS A 59 11.14 24.90 -61.85
N PRO A 60 12.26 24.48 -62.48
CA PRO A 60 13.43 24.03 -61.78
C PRO A 60 13.99 25.07 -60.81
N GLY A 61 14.40 24.62 -59.60
CA GLY A 61 15.04 25.51 -58.63
C GLY A 61 14.18 25.76 -57.42
N GLY A 62 14.60 26.72 -56.60
CA GLY A 62 14.02 27.03 -55.27
C GLY A 62 14.94 26.71 -54.12
N PRO A 63 14.63 27.15 -52.90
CA PRO A 63 15.48 26.89 -51.74
C PRO A 63 15.57 25.39 -51.41
N GLU A 64 16.73 24.98 -50.95
CA GLU A 64 16.97 23.59 -50.56
C GLU A 64 15.90 23.12 -49.55
N LYS A 65 15.28 21.95 -49.83
CA LYS A 65 14.32 21.37 -48.87
C LYS A 65 15.04 20.97 -47.58
N LEU A 66 14.72 21.61 -46.49
CA LEU A 66 15.16 21.13 -45.21
C LEU A 66 14.67 19.71 -45.00
N ARG A 67 15.60 18.74 -44.81
CA ARG A 67 15.27 17.33 -44.53
C ARG A 67 14.61 17.28 -43.14
N ARG A 68 13.30 16.98 -43.12
CA ARG A 68 12.63 16.68 -41.90
C ARG A 68 12.91 15.25 -41.47
N GLY A 69 13.16 15.03 -40.20
CA GLY A 69 13.12 13.69 -39.61
C GLY A 69 11.77 13.01 -39.87
N ALA A 70 11.77 11.67 -39.90
CA ALA A 70 10.79 10.76 -40.50
C ALA A 70 9.35 10.76 -39.99
N ALA A 71 8.84 11.81 -39.32
CA ALA A 71 7.42 11.90 -38.94
C ALA A 71 6.65 12.76 -39.96
N PRO A 72 5.61 12.22 -40.60
CA PRO A 72 4.74 12.99 -41.48
C PRO A 72 3.94 13.96 -40.60
N PHE A 73 4.31 15.25 -40.62
CA PHE A 73 3.50 16.27 -40.00
C PHE A 73 2.28 16.61 -40.88
N PRO A 74 1.08 16.81 -40.31
CA PRO A 74 -0.04 17.35 -41.03
C PRO A 74 0.36 18.71 -41.64
N GLY A 75 0.24 18.87 -42.97
CA GLY A 75 0.60 20.10 -43.65
C GLY A 75 1.75 19.97 -44.67
N THR A 76 2.29 18.76 -44.91
CA THR A 76 3.21 18.48 -46.04
C THR A 76 2.49 17.97 -47.28
N SER A 77 1.14 17.89 -47.23
CA SER A 77 0.34 17.55 -48.40
C SER A 77 0.36 18.67 -49.42
N LEU A 78 0.50 18.35 -50.69
CA LEU A 78 0.29 19.32 -51.79
C LEU A 78 -1.16 19.68 -51.94
N PHE A 79 -2.08 18.84 -51.49
CA PHE A 79 -3.51 19.10 -51.50
C PHE A 79 -3.91 20.05 -50.38
N VAL A 80 -4.67 21.09 -50.73
CA VAL A 80 -5.31 22.05 -49.84
C VAL A 80 -6.79 21.91 -50.00
N ASP A 81 -7.51 21.40 -49.01
CA ASP A 81 -8.97 21.33 -49.01
C ASP A 81 -9.56 22.78 -49.01
N PRO A 82 -10.22 23.20 -50.11
CA PRO A 82 -10.75 24.56 -50.21
C PRO A 82 -11.80 24.89 -49.12
N ALA A 83 -12.63 23.92 -48.77
CA ALA A 83 -13.67 24.11 -47.75
C ALA A 83 -13.05 24.26 -46.35
N ALA A 84 -12.02 23.44 -46.03
CA ALA A 84 -11.27 23.53 -44.76
C ALA A 84 -10.46 24.83 -44.66
N TYR A 85 -9.91 25.33 -45.79
CA TYR A 85 -9.24 26.65 -45.84
C TYR A 85 -10.23 27.78 -45.60
N GLN A 86 -11.39 27.77 -46.23
CA GLN A 86 -12.44 28.77 -46.02
C GLN A 86 -12.99 28.76 -44.59
N ALA A 87 -12.95 27.64 -43.89
CA ALA A 87 -13.33 27.52 -42.49
C ALA A 87 -12.20 27.89 -41.51
N SER A 88 -10.99 28.20 -42.00
CA SER A 88 -9.85 28.55 -41.18
C SER A 88 -9.89 29.98 -40.64
N VAL A 89 -9.10 30.30 -39.61
CA VAL A 89 -8.96 31.67 -39.09
C VAL A 89 -8.26 32.61 -40.10
N HIS A 90 -7.67 32.07 -41.16
CA HIS A 90 -6.96 32.81 -42.22
C HIS A 90 -7.72 32.79 -43.55
N ALA A 91 -9.03 32.51 -43.58
CA ALA A 91 -9.83 32.42 -44.80
C ALA A 91 -9.79 33.69 -45.69
N ASP A 92 -9.61 34.84 -45.09
CA ASP A 92 -9.56 36.13 -45.78
C ASP A 92 -8.17 36.47 -46.34
N LEU A 93 -7.13 35.67 -46.10
CA LEU A 93 -5.78 35.89 -46.62
C LEU A 93 -5.63 35.28 -48.01
N SER A 94 -4.72 35.87 -48.82
CA SER A 94 -4.28 35.24 -50.07
C SER A 94 -3.22 34.18 -49.83
N CYS A 95 -3.06 33.19 -50.73
CA CYS A 95 -2.00 32.19 -50.63
C CYS A 95 -0.63 32.85 -50.62
N THR A 96 -0.45 33.95 -51.31
CA THR A 96 0.81 34.71 -51.39
C THR A 96 1.11 35.58 -50.15
N ASP A 97 0.14 35.79 -49.27
CA ASP A 97 0.39 36.48 -47.99
C ASP A 97 1.27 35.62 -47.09
N CYS A 98 1.15 34.28 -47.23
CA CYS A 98 2.00 33.30 -46.53
C CYS A 98 3.19 32.84 -47.39
N HIS A 99 2.95 32.55 -48.68
CA HIS A 99 3.96 32.08 -49.65
C HIS A 99 4.57 33.27 -50.41
N LYS A 100 5.26 34.16 -49.69
CA LYS A 100 5.80 35.45 -50.20
C LYS A 100 6.89 35.32 -51.25
N ASP A 101 7.46 34.15 -51.43
CA ASP A 101 8.47 33.86 -52.43
C ASP A 101 7.83 33.45 -53.79
N GLU A 102 6.53 33.28 -53.81
CA GLU A 102 5.81 32.98 -55.06
C GLU A 102 5.56 34.28 -55.85
N LYS A 103 6.01 34.29 -57.14
CA LYS A 103 5.91 35.46 -58.02
C LYS A 103 5.22 35.18 -59.35
N GLY A 104 4.68 33.98 -59.55
CA GLY A 104 3.98 33.61 -60.76
C GLY A 104 3.90 32.14 -61.01
N LEU A 105 2.86 31.71 -61.74
CA LEU A 105 2.62 30.30 -62.13
C LEU A 105 3.27 30.01 -63.47
N PRO A 106 3.86 28.81 -63.65
CA PRO A 106 4.15 27.84 -62.62
C PRO A 106 5.28 28.31 -61.68
N HIS A 107 5.14 28.00 -60.38
CA HIS A 107 6.09 28.35 -59.34
C HIS A 107 7.33 27.41 -59.31
N THR A 108 8.36 27.74 -58.53
CA THR A 108 9.53 26.90 -58.35
C THR A 108 9.19 25.59 -57.59
N ALA A 109 9.96 24.53 -57.83
CA ALA A 109 9.72 23.19 -57.25
C ALA A 109 9.75 23.20 -55.67
N SER A 110 10.43 24.15 -55.07
CA SER A 110 10.49 24.31 -53.61
C SER A 110 10.20 25.74 -53.21
N LEU A 111 9.22 25.93 -52.32
CA LEU A 111 8.95 27.24 -51.70
C LEU A 111 9.61 27.28 -50.32
N ARG A 112 9.91 28.49 -49.88
CA ARG A 112 10.42 28.72 -48.52
C ARG A 112 9.40 28.29 -47.47
N VAL A 113 9.90 27.93 -46.31
CA VAL A 113 9.04 27.70 -45.16
C VAL A 113 8.34 28.98 -44.76
N VAL A 114 7.04 28.93 -44.61
CA VAL A 114 6.20 30.06 -44.22
C VAL A 114 6.66 30.60 -42.86
N ASP A 115 6.88 31.92 -42.81
CA ASP A 115 7.23 32.66 -41.60
C ASP A 115 6.03 33.33 -40.97
N CYS A 116 5.46 32.68 -39.98
CA CYS A 116 4.31 33.16 -39.22
C CYS A 116 4.63 34.44 -38.39
N SER A 117 5.91 34.69 -38.13
CA SER A 117 6.33 35.86 -37.31
C SER A 117 6.03 37.21 -37.96
N ALA A 118 5.81 37.22 -39.29
CA ALA A 118 5.44 38.44 -40.03
C ALA A 118 4.15 39.07 -39.50
N CYS A 119 3.20 38.25 -38.99
CA CYS A 119 1.95 38.71 -38.41
C CYS A 119 1.84 38.39 -36.91
N HIS A 120 2.42 37.27 -36.49
CA HIS A 120 2.40 36.77 -35.11
C HIS A 120 3.74 37.02 -34.38
N SER A 121 4.28 38.25 -34.46
CA SER A 121 5.60 38.58 -33.95
C SER A 121 5.79 38.36 -32.45
N GLU A 122 4.79 38.63 -31.63
CA GLU A 122 4.82 38.40 -30.17
C GLU A 122 4.93 36.92 -29.83
N ALA A 123 4.04 36.08 -30.37
CA ALA A 123 4.06 34.64 -30.15
C ALA A 123 5.37 34.00 -30.65
N ALA A 124 5.89 34.48 -31.81
CA ALA A 124 7.13 34.00 -32.36
C ALA A 124 8.34 34.39 -31.49
N ALA A 125 8.40 35.62 -30.96
CA ALA A 125 9.45 36.10 -30.06
C ALA A 125 9.48 35.29 -28.75
N VAL A 126 8.32 34.93 -28.20
CA VAL A 126 8.20 34.06 -27.02
C VAL A 126 8.65 32.64 -27.36
N TYR A 127 8.19 32.09 -28.49
CA TYR A 127 8.54 30.74 -28.93
C TYR A 127 10.04 30.56 -29.22
N ALA A 128 10.68 31.59 -29.79
CA ALA A 128 12.13 31.61 -30.07
C ALA A 128 13.00 31.37 -28.80
N LYS A 129 12.46 31.69 -27.62
CA LYS A 129 13.10 31.46 -26.32
C LYS A 129 12.66 30.15 -25.66
N SER A 130 11.83 29.39 -26.33
CA SER A 130 11.28 28.12 -25.77
C SER A 130 12.32 27.01 -25.77
N ARG A 131 12.10 26.01 -24.89
CA ARG A 131 12.91 24.80 -24.82
C ARG A 131 12.95 24.05 -26.16
N HIS A 132 11.89 24.05 -26.96
CA HIS A 132 11.86 23.43 -28.28
C HIS A 132 12.94 24.02 -29.20
N VAL A 133 13.04 25.37 -29.29
CA VAL A 133 14.01 26.02 -30.14
C VAL A 133 15.44 25.93 -29.57
N ILE A 134 15.59 26.09 -28.25
CA ILE A 134 16.92 25.99 -27.61
C ILE A 134 17.51 24.61 -27.72
N ALA A 135 16.66 23.55 -27.58
CA ALA A 135 17.10 22.17 -27.67
C ALA A 135 17.61 21.81 -29.07
N GLN A 136 16.98 22.34 -30.12
CA GLN A 136 17.42 22.12 -31.51
C GLN A 136 18.89 22.43 -31.72
N LYS A 137 19.42 23.50 -31.09
CA LYS A 137 20.83 23.89 -31.21
C LYS A 137 21.80 22.85 -30.63
N ARG A 138 21.31 21.92 -29.82
CA ARG A 138 22.07 20.86 -29.14
C ARG A 138 21.84 19.47 -29.70
N MET A 139 20.79 19.28 -30.53
CA MET A 139 20.37 18.00 -31.04
C MET A 139 20.71 17.86 -32.51
N VAL A 140 21.51 16.86 -32.87
CA VAL A 140 21.84 16.56 -34.25
C VAL A 140 20.70 15.78 -34.91
N GLY A 141 20.10 16.34 -35.95
CA GLY A 141 19.11 15.63 -36.79
C GLY A 141 17.67 15.66 -36.32
N ILE A 142 17.32 16.45 -35.27
CA ILE A 142 15.92 16.74 -34.90
C ILE A 142 15.67 18.23 -35.02
N GLU A 143 14.69 18.62 -35.84
CA GLU A 143 14.24 19.99 -35.93
C GLU A 143 13.24 20.31 -34.81
N ALA A 144 13.27 21.55 -34.30
CA ALA A 144 12.21 22.04 -33.42
C ALA A 144 10.88 22.04 -34.15
N PRO A 145 9.78 21.75 -33.44
CA PRO A 145 8.46 21.86 -34.05
C PRO A 145 8.20 23.30 -34.46
N ARG A 146 7.57 23.45 -35.64
CA ARG A 146 7.16 24.77 -36.17
C ARG A 146 5.73 25.09 -35.77
N CYS A 147 5.27 26.30 -35.99
CA CYS A 147 3.91 26.73 -35.64
C CYS A 147 2.86 25.78 -36.19
N GLN A 148 3.00 25.38 -37.49
CA GLN A 148 2.08 24.46 -38.14
C GLN A 148 2.05 23.05 -37.56
N ASP A 149 3.11 22.63 -36.91
CA ASP A 149 3.15 21.29 -36.31
C ASP A 149 2.18 21.14 -35.14
N CYS A 150 1.84 22.26 -34.50
CA CYS A 150 0.86 22.34 -33.44
C CYS A 150 -0.49 22.87 -33.89
N HIS A 151 -0.50 23.90 -34.75
CA HIS A 151 -1.71 24.62 -35.12
C HIS A 151 -2.37 24.14 -36.43
N GLY A 152 -1.66 23.38 -37.25
CA GLY A 152 -2.03 23.05 -38.62
C GLY A 152 -1.46 24.07 -39.60
N ALA A 153 -1.65 23.82 -40.90
CA ALA A 153 -1.11 24.67 -41.97
C ALA A 153 -2.23 25.48 -42.66
N HIS A 154 -2.91 24.91 -43.62
CA HIS A 154 -3.91 25.60 -44.42
C HIS A 154 -5.29 25.66 -43.73
N ALA A 155 -5.68 24.57 -43.08
CA ALA A 155 -6.90 24.50 -42.26
C ALA A 155 -6.53 24.78 -40.78
N ILE A 156 -6.44 26.06 -40.41
CA ILE A 156 -6.12 26.46 -39.01
C ILE A 156 -7.44 26.86 -38.33
N PRO A 157 -8.10 25.93 -37.59
CA PRO A 157 -9.36 26.26 -36.93
C PRO A 157 -9.11 27.06 -35.65
N LYS A 158 -10.15 27.82 -35.22
CA LYS A 158 -10.12 28.50 -33.90
C LYS A 158 -9.79 27.49 -32.80
N SER A 159 -8.95 27.88 -31.86
CA SER A 159 -8.55 27.01 -30.73
C SER A 159 -9.71 26.48 -29.89
N THR A 160 -10.88 27.14 -29.97
CA THR A 160 -12.11 26.75 -29.26
C THR A 160 -12.92 25.68 -30.00
N LEU A 161 -12.62 25.38 -31.26
CA LEU A 161 -13.34 24.37 -32.05
C LEU A 161 -12.72 22.97 -31.79
N SER A 162 -13.60 21.97 -31.72
CA SER A 162 -13.18 20.58 -31.47
C SER A 162 -12.28 19.97 -32.57
N THR A 163 -12.30 20.57 -33.75
CA THR A 163 -11.41 20.20 -34.89
C THR A 163 -10.00 20.76 -34.76
N SER A 164 -9.77 21.75 -33.88
CA SER A 164 -8.45 22.34 -33.70
C SER A 164 -7.46 21.36 -33.03
N PRO A 165 -6.25 21.20 -33.54
CA PRO A 165 -5.21 20.40 -32.88
C PRO A 165 -4.83 20.92 -31.48
N VAL A 166 -5.07 22.22 -31.24
CA VAL A 166 -4.80 22.87 -29.94
C VAL A 166 -6.07 23.06 -29.10
N TYR A 167 -7.19 22.44 -29.49
CA TYR A 167 -8.35 22.35 -28.64
C TYR A 167 -8.03 21.52 -27.39
N PHE A 168 -8.59 21.88 -26.25
CA PHE A 168 -8.18 21.29 -24.95
C PHE A 168 -8.19 19.74 -24.94
N ARG A 169 -9.14 19.09 -25.64
CA ARG A 169 -9.19 17.63 -25.77
C ARG A 169 -8.09 17.05 -26.67
N ASN A 170 -7.59 17.85 -27.61
CA ASN A 170 -6.64 17.41 -28.63
C ASN A 170 -5.18 17.73 -28.27
N VAL A 171 -4.94 18.63 -27.29
CA VAL A 171 -3.59 19.04 -26.87
C VAL A 171 -2.70 17.85 -26.54
N ALA A 172 -3.21 16.89 -25.76
CA ALA A 172 -2.44 15.72 -25.40
C ALA A 172 -2.02 14.89 -26.62
N ALA A 173 -2.95 14.68 -27.56
CA ALA A 173 -2.66 13.96 -28.82
C ALA A 173 -1.63 14.73 -29.66
N THR A 174 -1.75 16.04 -29.76
CA THR A 174 -0.81 16.92 -30.49
C THR A 174 0.61 16.82 -29.91
N CYS A 175 0.77 16.91 -28.61
CA CYS A 175 2.08 16.74 -27.97
C CYS A 175 2.63 15.31 -28.11
N THR A 176 1.76 14.30 -28.02
CA THR A 176 2.13 12.88 -28.07
C THR A 176 2.71 12.47 -29.43
N ARG A 177 2.35 13.17 -30.52
CA ARG A 177 2.93 12.87 -31.85
C ARG A 177 4.48 12.86 -31.82
N CYS A 178 5.08 13.76 -31.08
CA CYS A 178 6.54 13.83 -30.89
C CYS A 178 6.98 13.18 -29.58
N HIS A 179 6.34 13.55 -28.46
CA HIS A 179 6.70 13.05 -27.13
C HIS A 179 6.31 11.58 -26.88
N GLY A 180 5.59 10.96 -27.79
CA GLY A 180 5.32 9.51 -27.85
C GLY A 180 6.25 8.74 -28.80
N SER A 181 6.99 9.45 -29.67
CA SER A 181 7.90 8.83 -30.64
C SER A 181 9.18 8.36 -29.97
N LYS A 182 9.55 7.08 -30.20
CA LYS A 182 10.80 6.51 -29.69
C LYS A 182 12.03 7.32 -30.19
N GLU A 183 12.04 7.68 -31.46
CA GLU A 183 13.13 8.43 -32.07
C GLU A 183 13.30 9.81 -31.42
N VAL A 184 12.20 10.54 -31.21
CA VAL A 184 12.24 11.86 -30.57
C VAL A 184 12.65 11.76 -29.11
N ILE A 185 12.23 10.71 -28.41
CA ILE A 185 12.59 10.48 -27.00
C ILE A 185 14.11 10.22 -26.87
N GLU A 186 14.64 9.30 -27.70
CA GLU A 186 16.04 8.88 -27.62
C GLU A 186 16.99 9.99 -28.10
N ARG A 187 16.72 10.60 -29.27
CA ARG A 187 17.57 11.66 -29.84
C ARG A 187 17.33 13.02 -29.15
N GLY A 188 16.12 13.26 -28.69
CA GLY A 188 15.71 14.50 -28.04
C GLY A 188 16.14 14.64 -26.57
N GLY A 189 16.72 13.60 -25.98
CA GLY A 189 17.14 13.63 -24.57
C GLY A 189 15.98 13.95 -23.63
N ILE A 190 14.78 13.41 -23.90
CA ILE A 190 13.59 13.69 -23.07
C ILE A 190 13.79 13.01 -21.72
N ALA A 191 13.82 13.84 -20.65
CA ALA A 191 14.16 13.39 -19.30
C ALA A 191 13.16 12.36 -18.71
N ILE A 192 11.89 12.42 -19.13
CA ILE A 192 10.85 11.48 -18.67
C ILE A 192 10.25 10.77 -19.90
N PRO A 193 10.85 9.64 -20.33
CA PRO A 193 10.30 8.85 -21.40
C PRO A 193 8.89 8.36 -21.06
N GLY A 194 7.92 8.59 -21.96
CA GLY A 194 6.56 8.14 -21.76
C GLY A 194 5.66 9.06 -20.93
N ALA A 195 6.08 10.31 -20.64
CA ALA A 195 5.25 11.31 -19.95
C ALA A 195 3.84 11.45 -20.55
N ALA A 196 3.73 11.43 -21.88
CA ALA A 196 2.45 11.49 -22.58
C ALA A 196 1.56 10.26 -22.26
N ARG A 197 2.15 9.05 -22.19
CA ARG A 197 1.42 7.83 -21.81
C ARG A 197 1.03 7.82 -20.34
N MET A 198 1.86 8.41 -19.48
CA MET A 198 1.57 8.58 -18.06
C MET A 198 0.41 9.57 -17.88
N TYR A 199 0.46 10.71 -18.59
CA TYR A 199 -0.62 11.69 -18.56
C TYR A 199 -1.96 11.12 -19.05
N ALA A 200 -1.95 10.26 -20.06
CA ALA A 200 -3.16 9.59 -20.54
C ALA A 200 -3.90 8.80 -19.45
N LYS A 201 -3.17 8.34 -18.41
CA LYS A 201 -3.72 7.61 -17.26
C LYS A 201 -4.00 8.50 -16.05
N SER A 202 -3.69 9.79 -16.13
CA SER A 202 -3.89 10.74 -15.04
C SER A 202 -5.37 11.09 -14.86
N ILE A 203 -5.72 11.49 -13.63
CA ILE A 203 -7.06 12.00 -13.34
C ILE A 203 -7.42 13.22 -14.18
N HIS A 204 -6.45 14.05 -14.54
CA HIS A 204 -6.69 15.23 -15.36
C HIS A 204 -7.14 14.84 -16.77
N ASN A 205 -6.46 13.89 -17.42
CA ASN A 205 -6.86 13.42 -18.74
C ASN A 205 -8.20 12.64 -18.70
N ILE A 206 -8.37 11.76 -17.71
CA ILE A 206 -9.64 11.05 -17.48
C ILE A 206 -10.80 12.03 -17.33
N ALA A 207 -10.60 13.11 -16.58
CA ALA A 207 -11.62 14.15 -16.41
C ALA A 207 -11.99 14.85 -17.73
N ILE A 208 -11.02 15.05 -18.63
CA ILE A 208 -11.25 15.63 -19.94
C ILE A 208 -11.99 14.64 -20.86
N VAL A 209 -11.46 13.42 -20.98
CA VAL A 209 -11.89 12.47 -22.01
C VAL A 209 -13.20 11.80 -21.62
N GLU A 210 -13.29 11.31 -20.38
CA GLU A 210 -14.43 10.52 -19.91
C GLU A 210 -15.53 11.38 -19.29
N LYS A 211 -15.17 12.46 -18.57
CA LYS A 211 -16.14 13.31 -17.85
C LYS A 211 -16.45 14.63 -18.58
N GLY A 212 -15.75 14.93 -19.65
CA GLY A 212 -15.99 16.15 -20.45
C GLY A 212 -15.60 17.46 -19.76
N LEU A 213 -14.79 17.44 -18.71
CA LEU A 213 -14.42 18.63 -17.94
C LEU A 213 -13.39 19.48 -18.71
N ASN A 214 -13.84 20.55 -19.34
CA ASN A 214 -13.01 21.45 -20.16
C ASN A 214 -12.05 22.34 -19.37
N LYS A 215 -12.11 22.34 -18.04
CA LYS A 215 -11.21 23.09 -17.16
C LYS A 215 -10.16 22.20 -16.49
N SER A 216 -10.14 20.91 -16.78
CA SER A 216 -9.11 20.03 -16.29
C SER A 216 -7.77 20.32 -16.98
N ALA A 217 -6.68 20.18 -16.23
CA ALA A 217 -5.35 20.56 -16.70
C ALA A 217 -4.86 19.69 -17.88
N THR A 218 -4.35 20.34 -18.91
CA THR A 218 -3.68 19.74 -20.07
C THR A 218 -2.16 19.95 -19.96
N CYS A 219 -1.41 19.49 -20.95
CA CYS A 219 0.06 19.69 -20.97
C CYS A 219 0.44 21.17 -20.86
N VAL A 220 -0.30 22.04 -21.54
CA VAL A 220 0.03 23.48 -21.60
C VAL A 220 -0.31 24.24 -20.33
N ASP A 221 -1.21 23.74 -19.50
CA ASP A 221 -1.56 24.39 -18.23
C ASP A 221 -0.42 24.30 -17.21
N CYS A 222 0.38 23.22 -17.29
CA CYS A 222 1.57 23.04 -16.46
C CYS A 222 2.83 23.56 -17.12
N HIS A 223 3.05 23.25 -18.40
CA HIS A 223 4.30 23.55 -19.11
C HIS A 223 4.30 24.92 -19.83
N GLY A 224 3.13 25.53 -20.01
CA GLY A 224 2.94 26.66 -20.91
C GLY A 224 2.76 26.21 -22.35
N ALA A 225 2.40 27.15 -23.25
CA ALA A 225 2.21 26.87 -24.67
C ALA A 225 3.47 27.30 -25.48
N HIS A 226 3.61 28.58 -25.73
CA HIS A 226 4.76 29.10 -26.53
C HIS A 226 6.03 29.28 -25.72
N ALA A 227 5.92 29.64 -24.43
CA ALA A 227 7.03 29.87 -23.50
C ALA A 227 7.45 28.58 -22.74
N LEU A 228 7.59 27.48 -23.43
CA LEU A 228 8.01 26.22 -22.82
C LEU A 228 9.46 26.36 -22.28
N LYS A 229 9.61 26.17 -20.96
CA LYS A 229 10.89 26.30 -20.27
C LYS A 229 11.36 25.00 -19.66
N ASP A 230 12.66 24.90 -19.44
CA ASP A 230 13.27 23.77 -18.76
C ASP A 230 12.82 23.74 -17.28
N ARG A 231 12.73 22.55 -16.70
CA ARG A 231 12.43 22.38 -15.27
C ARG A 231 13.49 23.00 -14.34
N PHE A 232 14.68 23.28 -14.84
CA PHE A 232 15.76 23.92 -14.11
C PHE A 232 15.81 25.44 -14.29
N ASP A 233 14.96 26.03 -15.15
CA ASP A 233 14.82 27.48 -15.30
C ASP A 233 13.95 28.02 -14.16
N PRO A 234 14.45 28.91 -13.28
CA PRO A 234 13.69 29.49 -12.17
C PRO A 234 12.39 30.18 -12.58
N SER A 235 12.27 30.59 -13.84
CA SER A 235 11.03 31.19 -14.37
C SER A 235 10.08 30.20 -15.02
N SER A 236 10.41 28.89 -15.00
CA SER A 236 9.53 27.83 -15.50
C SER A 236 8.37 27.59 -14.55
N PRO A 237 7.13 27.41 -15.06
CA PRO A 237 6.00 27.03 -14.22
C PRO A 237 6.21 25.68 -13.50
N ILE A 238 7.05 24.81 -14.07
CA ILE A 238 7.41 23.49 -13.51
C ILE A 238 8.75 23.49 -12.77
N TYR A 239 9.36 24.67 -12.56
CA TYR A 239 10.48 24.78 -11.64
C TYR A 239 10.03 24.43 -10.23
N ARG A 240 10.83 23.68 -9.48
CA ARG A 240 10.42 23.08 -8.20
C ARG A 240 9.65 24.04 -7.29
N THR A 241 10.17 25.26 -7.08
CA THR A 241 9.51 26.24 -6.20
C THR A 241 8.25 26.85 -6.78
N ASN A 242 8.01 26.75 -8.11
CA ASN A 242 6.84 27.29 -8.79
C ASN A 242 5.72 26.26 -8.95
N VAL A 243 6.02 24.97 -8.75
CA VAL A 243 5.02 23.89 -8.87
C VAL A 243 3.78 24.12 -8.00
N PRO A 244 3.90 24.49 -6.70
CA PRO A 244 2.72 24.77 -5.88
C PRO A 244 1.82 25.85 -6.48
N GLU A 245 2.40 26.93 -7.01
CA GLU A 245 1.65 28.02 -7.66
C GLU A 245 0.98 27.55 -8.94
N THR A 246 1.65 26.69 -9.70
CA THR A 246 1.10 26.12 -10.95
C THR A 246 -0.10 25.24 -10.66
N CYS A 247 -0.01 24.38 -9.66
CA CYS A 247 -1.14 23.57 -9.18
C CYS A 247 -2.26 24.44 -8.58
N GLY A 248 -1.85 25.46 -7.81
CA GLY A 248 -2.74 26.37 -7.10
C GLY A 248 -3.63 27.23 -7.97
N LYS A 249 -3.32 27.39 -9.26
CA LYS A 249 -4.20 28.07 -10.23
C LYS A 249 -5.61 27.45 -10.25
N CYS A 250 -5.70 26.14 -10.04
CA CYS A 250 -6.96 25.39 -9.98
C CYS A 250 -7.25 24.87 -8.57
N HIS A 251 -6.21 24.44 -7.83
CA HIS A 251 -6.29 23.89 -6.49
C HIS A 251 -5.97 24.94 -5.41
N TYR A 252 -6.55 26.13 -5.52
CA TYR A 252 -6.22 27.27 -4.64
C TYR A 252 -6.42 26.98 -3.15
N GLY A 253 -7.54 26.36 -2.78
CA GLY A 253 -7.81 26.03 -1.37
C GLY A 253 -6.77 25.07 -0.78
N VAL A 254 -6.32 24.08 -1.58
CA VAL A 254 -5.27 23.16 -1.18
C VAL A 254 -3.92 23.87 -1.04
N LEU A 255 -3.59 24.78 -1.98
CA LEU A 255 -2.37 25.58 -1.90
C LEU A 255 -2.32 26.40 -0.62
N THR A 256 -3.43 27.05 -0.24
CA THR A 256 -3.50 27.87 0.97
C THR A 256 -3.21 27.04 2.22
N ILE A 257 -3.85 25.87 2.34
CA ILE A 257 -3.66 24.94 3.47
C ILE A 257 -2.23 24.40 3.49
N PHE A 258 -1.70 24.01 2.32
CA PHE A 258 -0.34 23.48 2.21
C PHE A 258 0.70 24.51 2.67
N ARG A 259 0.55 25.78 2.29
CA ARG A 259 1.48 26.86 2.67
C ARG A 259 1.61 27.03 4.19
N GLU A 260 0.56 26.77 4.94
CA GLU A 260 0.55 26.83 6.40
C GLU A 260 1.09 25.56 7.08
N SER A 261 1.17 24.46 6.36
CA SER A 261 1.66 23.18 6.88
C SER A 261 3.17 23.20 7.15
N VAL A 262 3.65 22.25 7.97
CA VAL A 262 5.11 22.08 8.23
C VAL A 262 5.90 21.90 6.93
N HIS A 263 5.32 21.18 5.96
CA HIS A 263 5.95 20.95 4.67
C HIS A 263 5.99 22.21 3.83
N GLY A 264 4.89 22.95 3.73
CA GLY A 264 4.81 24.19 2.98
C GLY A 264 5.68 25.30 3.56
N VAL A 265 5.73 25.42 4.88
CA VAL A 265 6.63 26.37 5.57
C VAL A 265 8.12 26.04 5.30
N ALA A 266 8.50 24.76 5.42
CA ALA A 266 9.86 24.34 5.11
C ALA A 266 10.19 24.53 3.62
N PHE A 267 9.24 24.22 2.73
CA PHE A 267 9.40 24.42 1.29
C PHE A 267 9.58 25.90 0.92
N SER A 268 8.78 26.80 1.47
CA SER A 268 8.88 28.26 1.22
C SER A 268 10.19 28.86 1.75
N ARG A 269 10.77 28.25 2.78
CA ARG A 269 12.10 28.63 3.30
C ARG A 269 13.26 28.09 2.47
N GLY A 270 12.97 27.38 1.38
CA GLY A 270 13.98 26.84 0.47
C GLY A 270 14.70 25.59 1.02
N VAL A 271 14.11 24.86 1.99
CA VAL A 271 14.68 23.59 2.47
C VAL A 271 14.70 22.58 1.31
N PRO A 272 15.89 22.09 0.88
CA PRO A 272 16.00 21.29 -0.33
C PRO A 272 15.19 19.97 -0.30
N ASP A 273 15.06 19.36 0.85
CA ASP A 273 14.38 18.07 1.04
C ASP A 273 12.90 18.24 1.44
N ALA A 274 12.39 19.48 1.62
CA ALA A 274 10.97 19.69 1.94
C ALA A 274 10.09 19.29 0.75
N PRO A 275 9.05 18.44 0.92
CA PRO A 275 8.24 17.96 -0.20
C PRO A 275 7.33 19.06 -0.76
N GLY A 276 7.20 19.13 -2.09
CA GLY A 276 6.16 19.87 -2.80
C GLY A 276 5.02 18.96 -3.25
N CYS A 277 4.13 19.48 -4.08
CA CYS A 277 2.93 18.74 -4.53
C CYS A 277 3.29 17.43 -5.25
N THR A 278 4.26 17.50 -6.17
CA THR A 278 4.65 16.35 -7.01
C THR A 278 5.39 15.25 -6.25
N ASP A 279 6.01 15.58 -5.13
CA ASP A 279 6.72 14.58 -4.31
C ASP A 279 5.73 13.56 -3.68
N CYS A 280 4.49 14.00 -3.42
CA CYS A 280 3.43 13.13 -2.92
C CYS A 280 2.54 12.57 -4.03
N HIS A 281 2.13 13.42 -5.00
CA HIS A 281 1.13 13.07 -6.00
C HIS A 281 1.70 12.51 -7.30
N GLY A 282 3.01 12.64 -7.52
CA GLY A 282 3.65 12.37 -8.80
C GLY A 282 3.47 13.54 -9.78
N GLU A 283 3.99 13.38 -10.99
CA GLU A 283 4.04 14.44 -11.99
C GLU A 283 2.99 14.23 -13.10
N HIS A 284 3.21 13.29 -14.00
CA HIS A 284 2.38 13.07 -15.19
C HIS A 284 1.25 12.07 -14.97
N GLU A 285 1.45 11.05 -14.15
CA GLU A 285 0.43 10.04 -13.84
C GLU A 285 -0.25 10.32 -12.48
N ILE A 286 -0.77 11.54 -12.33
CA ILE A 286 -1.47 11.95 -11.10
C ILE A 286 -2.79 11.17 -11.01
N ARG A 287 -2.90 10.28 -9.99
CA ARG A 287 -4.04 9.40 -9.79
C ARG A 287 -4.91 9.82 -8.61
N GLN A 288 -6.18 9.44 -8.64
CA GLN A 288 -7.05 9.61 -7.47
C GLN A 288 -6.52 8.82 -6.28
N ALA A 289 -6.75 9.32 -5.07
CA ALA A 289 -6.36 8.61 -3.83
C ALA A 289 -7.03 7.22 -3.70
N ALA A 290 -8.20 7.03 -4.30
CA ALA A 290 -8.89 5.75 -4.33
C ALA A 290 -8.24 4.70 -5.25
N ASP A 291 -7.44 5.11 -6.25
CA ASP A 291 -6.69 4.17 -7.11
C ASP A 291 -5.56 3.53 -6.28
N PRO A 292 -5.53 2.20 -6.14
CA PRO A 292 -4.45 1.51 -5.39
C PRO A 292 -3.03 1.82 -5.90
N ARG A 293 -2.90 2.22 -7.16
CA ARG A 293 -1.62 2.58 -7.77
C ARG A 293 -1.20 4.02 -7.49
N SER A 294 -2.09 4.83 -6.91
CA SER A 294 -1.79 6.20 -6.53
C SER A 294 -0.71 6.24 -5.43
N PRO A 295 0.30 7.13 -5.53
CA PRO A 295 1.24 7.35 -4.43
C PRO A 295 0.54 7.81 -3.15
N VAL A 296 -0.60 8.47 -3.27
CA VAL A 296 -1.42 8.94 -2.14
C VAL A 296 -2.60 8.01 -1.85
N SER A 297 -2.58 6.77 -2.34
CA SER A 297 -3.56 5.75 -1.95
C SER A 297 -3.41 5.39 -0.47
N PHE A 298 -4.49 4.88 0.10
CA PHE A 298 -4.54 4.49 1.51
C PHE A 298 -3.34 3.64 1.97
N MET A 299 -2.92 2.68 1.14
CA MET A 299 -1.78 1.82 1.43
C MET A 299 -0.44 2.52 1.18
N ALA A 300 -0.33 3.24 0.06
CA ALA A 300 0.94 3.85 -0.34
C ALA A 300 1.40 4.95 0.62
N ILE A 301 0.48 5.68 1.24
CA ILE A 301 0.79 6.75 2.21
C ILE A 301 1.71 6.22 3.32
N SER A 302 1.36 5.11 3.96
CA SER A 302 2.11 4.59 5.11
C SER A 302 3.23 3.62 4.73
N GLU A 303 3.17 3.00 3.55
CA GLU A 303 4.21 2.06 3.12
C GLU A 303 5.33 2.71 2.34
N LYS A 304 5.03 3.76 1.56
CA LYS A 304 5.97 4.36 0.60
C LYS A 304 6.10 5.87 0.76
N THR A 305 5.01 6.61 0.63
CA THR A 305 5.07 8.07 0.42
C THR A 305 5.60 8.81 1.64
N CYS A 306 5.01 8.66 2.82
CA CYS A 306 5.55 9.29 4.03
C CYS A 306 6.91 8.67 4.45
N PRO A 307 7.06 7.31 4.43
CA PRO A 307 8.33 6.68 4.81
C PRO A 307 9.51 7.01 3.89
N SER A 308 9.30 7.36 2.62
CA SER A 308 10.40 7.74 1.71
C SER A 308 11.30 8.85 2.27
N CYS A 309 10.69 9.73 3.08
CA CYS A 309 11.40 10.79 3.80
C CYS A 309 11.52 10.50 5.30
N HIS A 310 10.40 10.14 5.97
CA HIS A 310 10.34 9.99 7.42
C HIS A 310 11.04 8.72 7.96
N ALA A 311 11.43 7.78 7.10
CA ALA A 311 12.28 6.65 7.47
C ALA A 311 13.73 6.80 6.97
N ALA A 312 14.09 7.93 6.34
CA ALA A 312 15.42 8.15 5.77
C ALA A 312 16.37 8.72 6.84
N GLU A 313 17.40 7.97 7.20
CA GLU A 313 18.40 8.36 8.21
C GLU A 313 19.08 9.69 7.87
N ARG A 314 19.40 9.95 6.61
CA ARG A 314 19.99 11.24 6.16
C ARG A 314 19.15 12.47 6.52
N LEU A 315 17.81 12.32 6.63
CA LEU A 315 16.92 13.42 7.01
C LEU A 315 16.82 13.54 8.53
N SER A 316 16.98 12.43 9.27
CA SER A 316 17.13 12.44 10.72
C SER A 316 18.36 13.25 11.13
N ASP A 317 19.50 12.95 10.54
CA ASP A 317 20.77 13.62 10.85
C ASP A 317 20.76 15.11 10.47
N ARG A 318 20.08 15.44 9.37
CA ARG A 318 20.09 16.82 8.85
C ARG A 318 19.03 17.73 9.47
N TYR A 319 17.85 17.19 9.78
CA TYR A 319 16.67 17.98 10.18
C TYR A 319 16.05 17.52 11.49
N GLY A 320 16.62 16.54 12.18
CA GLY A 320 16.07 15.98 13.42
C GLY A 320 14.76 15.22 13.24
N VAL A 321 14.49 14.69 12.04
CA VAL A 321 13.30 13.87 11.77
C VAL A 321 13.47 12.50 12.45
N GLU A 322 12.59 12.18 13.41
CA GLU A 322 12.68 10.92 14.14
C GLU A 322 12.26 9.72 13.26
N THR A 323 13.22 9.00 12.72
CA THR A 323 12.98 7.83 11.83
C THR A 323 12.35 6.65 12.54
N GLY A 324 12.59 6.49 13.83
CA GLY A 324 12.01 5.43 14.67
C GLY A 324 10.48 5.43 14.72
N LYS A 325 9.83 6.59 14.48
CA LYS A 325 8.36 6.70 14.47
C LYS A 325 7.69 5.90 13.37
N VAL A 326 8.28 5.83 12.18
CA VAL A 326 7.77 4.98 11.08
C VAL A 326 7.88 3.51 11.43
N LYS A 327 9.00 3.08 12.03
CA LYS A 327 9.17 1.71 12.52
C LYS A 327 8.12 1.39 13.59
N GLY A 328 7.95 2.27 14.58
CA GLY A 328 6.95 2.09 15.65
C GLY A 328 5.52 1.99 15.11
N TYR A 329 5.15 2.81 14.12
CA TYR A 329 3.84 2.68 13.45
C TYR A 329 3.69 1.32 12.77
N ARG A 330 4.71 0.87 12.02
CA ARG A 330 4.66 -0.42 11.31
C ARG A 330 4.52 -1.63 12.24
N GLU A 331 5.00 -1.53 13.46
CA GLU A 331 4.90 -2.54 14.52
C GLU A 331 3.61 -2.44 15.34
N SER A 332 2.90 -1.31 15.26
CA SER A 332 1.60 -1.12 15.91
C SER A 332 0.50 -1.97 15.26
N PHE A 333 -0.62 -2.15 15.98
CA PHE A 333 -1.80 -2.83 15.42
C PHE A 333 -2.27 -2.17 14.11
N HIS A 334 -2.32 -0.84 14.05
CA HIS A 334 -2.69 -0.11 12.84
C HIS A 334 -1.79 -0.46 11.65
N GLY A 335 -0.47 -0.42 11.86
CA GLY A 335 0.48 -0.74 10.80
C GLY A 335 0.46 -2.21 10.39
N LEU A 336 0.28 -3.12 11.34
CA LEU A 336 0.16 -4.56 11.07
C LEU A 336 -1.09 -4.85 10.25
N SER A 337 -2.25 -4.38 10.72
CA SER A 337 -3.54 -4.61 10.06
C SER A 337 -3.61 -3.95 8.67
N GLN A 338 -3.06 -2.72 8.54
CA GLN A 338 -2.95 -2.06 7.25
C GLN A 338 -2.14 -2.88 6.24
N ARG A 339 -0.97 -3.39 6.64
CA ARG A 339 -0.14 -4.25 5.75
C ARG A 339 -0.86 -5.50 5.29
N LEU A 340 -1.82 -5.99 6.06
CA LEU A 340 -2.70 -7.09 5.68
C LEU A 340 -3.82 -6.66 4.73
N GLY A 341 -3.91 -5.37 4.39
CA GLY A 341 -4.88 -4.81 3.44
C GLY A 341 -6.16 -4.29 4.08
N ASP A 342 -6.22 -4.18 5.42
CA ASP A 342 -7.33 -3.57 6.11
C ASP A 342 -7.35 -2.06 5.87
N ARG A 343 -8.46 -1.56 5.32
CA ARG A 343 -8.67 -0.15 5.01
C ARG A 343 -9.47 0.59 6.09
N THR A 344 -9.90 -0.10 7.13
CA THR A 344 -10.67 0.50 8.22
C THR A 344 -9.79 1.02 9.35
N VAL A 345 -8.51 0.62 9.36
CA VAL A 345 -7.53 1.09 10.35
C VAL A 345 -6.93 2.44 9.98
N ALA A 346 -6.38 3.15 10.97
CA ALA A 346 -5.74 4.44 10.74
C ALA A 346 -4.41 4.28 9.99
N ASN A 347 -4.15 5.16 9.02
CA ASN A 347 -2.85 5.36 8.37
C ASN A 347 -2.22 6.69 8.83
N CYS A 348 -1.04 7.06 8.31
CA CYS A 348 -0.37 8.32 8.68
C CYS A 348 -1.29 9.54 8.50
N ALA A 349 -1.98 9.64 7.36
CA ALA A 349 -2.86 10.76 7.06
C ALA A 349 -4.14 10.79 7.91
N SER A 350 -4.59 9.64 8.42
CA SER A 350 -5.77 9.57 9.29
C SER A 350 -5.58 10.33 10.61
N CYS A 351 -4.33 10.37 11.09
CA CYS A 351 -3.98 11.07 12.33
C CYS A 351 -3.38 12.46 12.06
N HIS A 352 -2.46 12.56 11.08
CA HIS A 352 -1.68 13.78 10.83
C HIS A 352 -2.36 14.77 9.87
N GLY A 353 -3.46 14.39 9.21
CA GLY A 353 -4.03 15.16 8.11
C GLY A 353 -3.32 14.89 6.78
N VAL A 354 -3.75 15.57 5.72
CA VAL A 354 -3.22 15.39 4.35
C VAL A 354 -2.43 16.59 3.87
N HIS A 355 -3.04 17.77 3.85
CA HIS A 355 -2.40 19.02 3.42
C HIS A 355 -2.16 19.97 4.60
N GLU A 356 -3.03 19.90 5.62
CA GLU A 356 -2.98 20.64 6.89
C GLU A 356 -2.12 19.93 7.95
N ILE A 357 -0.92 19.49 7.58
CA ILE A 357 -0.02 18.82 8.52
C ILE A 357 0.68 19.86 9.39
N PHE A 358 0.21 20.02 10.63
CA PHE A 358 0.79 20.93 11.62
C PHE A 358 1.65 20.18 12.65
N PRO A 359 2.63 20.85 13.27
CA PRO A 359 3.39 20.26 14.36
C PRO A 359 2.48 19.95 15.55
N SER A 360 2.83 18.95 16.35
CA SER A 360 2.04 18.56 17.53
C SER A 360 1.90 19.66 18.58
N SER A 361 2.73 20.68 18.53
CA SER A 361 2.67 21.87 19.41
C SER A 361 1.64 22.92 18.92
N ASP A 362 1.18 22.87 17.67
CA ASP A 362 0.19 23.79 17.13
C ASP A 362 -1.22 23.35 17.57
N PRO A 363 -2.01 24.23 18.22
CA PRO A 363 -3.38 23.88 18.64
C PRO A 363 -4.32 23.45 17.50
N ARG A 364 -4.02 23.79 16.25
CA ARG A 364 -4.78 23.38 15.06
C ARG A 364 -4.48 21.94 14.63
N SER A 365 -3.34 21.41 15.08
CA SER A 365 -2.91 20.06 14.69
C SER A 365 -3.90 19.00 15.20
N THR A 366 -4.27 18.07 14.34
CA THR A 366 -5.08 16.91 14.70
C THR A 366 -4.39 16.01 15.73
N ILE A 367 -3.05 16.10 15.82
CA ILE A 367 -2.25 15.35 16.80
C ILE A 367 -1.79 16.22 17.99
N HIS A 368 -2.32 17.44 18.13
CA HIS A 368 -2.13 18.23 19.37
C HIS A 368 -2.78 17.48 20.53
N PRO A 369 -2.14 17.43 21.74
CA PRO A 369 -2.65 16.65 22.88
C PRO A 369 -4.13 16.86 23.18
N LYS A 370 -4.62 18.09 23.11
CA LYS A 370 -6.04 18.43 23.33
C LYS A 370 -6.99 17.88 22.25
N ASN A 371 -6.51 17.66 21.04
CA ASN A 371 -7.31 17.22 19.90
C ASN A 371 -7.27 15.69 19.70
N LEU A 372 -6.30 15.00 20.33
CA LEU A 372 -6.13 13.56 20.20
C LEU A 372 -7.38 12.74 20.55
N PRO A 373 -8.14 13.06 21.65
CA PRO A 373 -9.37 12.33 21.95
C PRO A 373 -10.39 12.38 20.79
N VAL A 374 -10.50 13.54 20.13
CA VAL A 374 -11.39 13.71 18.96
C VAL A 374 -10.85 12.97 17.75
N THR A 375 -9.55 13.05 17.52
CA THR A 375 -8.89 12.38 16.38
C THR A 375 -8.98 10.86 16.49
N CYS A 376 -8.68 10.31 17.67
CA CYS A 376 -8.83 8.89 17.95
C CYS A 376 -10.31 8.46 17.96
N GLY A 377 -11.17 9.31 18.49
CA GLY A 377 -12.62 9.10 18.61
C GLY A 377 -13.36 8.88 17.30
N LYS A 378 -12.77 9.31 16.15
CA LYS A 378 -13.33 9.02 14.81
C LYS A 378 -13.48 7.53 14.54
N CYS A 379 -12.59 6.71 15.08
CA CYS A 379 -12.60 5.25 14.93
C CYS A 379 -12.80 4.52 16.26
N HIS A 380 -12.44 5.14 17.39
CA HIS A 380 -12.56 4.60 18.75
C HIS A 380 -13.59 5.40 19.57
N PRO A 381 -14.90 5.09 19.42
CA PRO A 381 -15.94 5.81 20.16
C PRO A 381 -15.67 5.78 21.66
N GLY A 382 -15.69 6.94 22.29
CA GLY A 382 -15.39 7.09 23.73
C GLY A 382 -13.91 7.16 24.09
N ALA A 383 -13.02 7.42 23.12
CA ALA A 383 -11.61 7.66 23.39
C ALA A 383 -11.44 8.81 24.40
N THR A 384 -10.72 8.52 25.48
CA THR A 384 -10.44 9.47 26.57
C THR A 384 -9.07 10.14 26.41
N GLU A 385 -8.75 11.12 27.25
CA GLU A 385 -7.40 11.68 27.31
C GLU A 385 -6.34 10.62 27.64
N ASN A 386 -6.66 9.63 28.47
CA ASN A 386 -5.73 8.54 28.80
C ASN A 386 -5.50 7.61 27.59
N PHE A 387 -6.54 7.36 26.79
CA PHE A 387 -6.40 6.70 25.49
C PHE A 387 -5.43 7.47 24.59
N ALA A 388 -5.61 8.78 24.53
CA ALA A 388 -4.83 9.67 23.69
C ALA A 388 -3.38 9.88 24.17
N LYS A 389 -3.05 9.62 25.42
CA LYS A 389 -1.66 9.64 25.95
C LYS A 389 -0.82 8.47 25.46
N GLY A 390 -1.41 7.52 24.75
CA GLY A 390 -0.72 6.40 24.15
C GLY A 390 0.25 6.82 23.05
N ASN A 391 1.41 6.21 23.04
CA ASN A 391 2.40 6.44 21.98
C ASN A 391 2.21 5.44 20.85
N ILE A 392 1.50 5.84 19.80
CA ILE A 392 1.28 5.01 18.60
C ILE A 392 2.60 4.74 17.86
N HIS A 393 3.51 5.70 17.92
CA HIS A 393 4.87 5.53 17.45
C HIS A 393 5.72 4.93 18.57
N VAL A 394 5.63 3.63 18.78
CA VAL A 394 6.34 2.92 19.84
C VAL A 394 7.85 3.13 19.68
N GLY A 395 8.34 4.21 20.25
CA GLY A 395 9.77 4.52 20.33
C GLY A 395 10.32 4.13 21.71
N ALA A 396 11.64 3.94 21.79
CA ALA A 396 12.36 3.48 22.98
C ALA A 396 12.40 4.46 24.17
N GLY A 397 11.55 5.50 24.19
CA GLY A 397 11.57 6.55 25.22
C GLY A 397 10.48 6.39 26.29
N GLY A 398 10.81 6.76 27.53
CA GLY A 398 9.89 6.74 28.67
C GLY A 398 9.84 5.41 29.43
N ILE A 399 9.16 5.40 30.60
CA ILE A 399 9.03 4.23 31.50
C ILE A 399 8.44 3.02 30.74
N GLY A 400 7.42 3.24 29.89
CA GLY A 400 6.79 2.17 29.08
C GLY A 400 7.76 1.50 28.11
N GLY A 401 8.67 2.23 27.48
CA GLY A 401 9.69 1.68 26.59
C GLY A 401 10.69 0.82 27.33
N VAL A 402 11.10 1.22 28.51
CA VAL A 402 12.02 0.44 29.37
C VAL A 402 11.35 -0.86 29.83
N VAL A 403 10.12 -0.79 30.34
CA VAL A 403 9.35 -1.98 30.77
C VAL A 403 9.15 -2.95 29.61
N LYS A 404 8.75 -2.44 28.45
CA LYS A 404 8.60 -3.26 27.22
C LYS A 404 9.88 -4.00 26.87
N SER A 405 11.02 -3.30 26.87
CA SER A 405 12.32 -3.89 26.53
C SER A 405 12.75 -4.99 27.54
N TRP A 406 12.47 -4.81 28.82
CA TRP A 406 12.73 -5.85 29.82
C TRP A 406 11.80 -7.05 29.65
N VAL A 407 10.50 -6.84 29.45
CA VAL A 407 9.53 -7.93 29.19
C VAL A 407 9.95 -8.73 27.96
N GLU A 408 10.31 -8.06 26.87
CA GLU A 408 10.78 -8.72 25.64
C GLU A 408 12.01 -9.59 25.90
N ARG A 409 13.03 -9.06 26.57
CA ARG A 409 14.26 -9.82 26.89
C ARG A 409 13.95 -11.01 27.79
N ILE A 410 13.11 -10.82 28.82
CA ILE A 410 12.72 -11.90 29.74
C ILE A 410 12.03 -13.02 28.96
N TYR A 411 11.08 -12.70 28.09
CA TYR A 411 10.38 -13.71 27.29
C TYR A 411 11.30 -14.41 26.28
N ILE A 412 12.19 -13.69 25.62
CA ILE A 412 13.18 -14.32 24.72
C ILE A 412 14.04 -15.34 25.48
N TRP A 413 14.57 -14.96 26.64
CA TRP A 413 15.36 -15.89 27.46
C TRP A 413 14.50 -17.03 28.01
N LEU A 414 13.27 -16.77 28.43
CA LEU A 414 12.32 -17.79 28.87
C LEU A 414 12.06 -18.82 27.76
N ILE A 415 11.77 -18.35 26.54
CA ILE A 415 11.58 -19.22 25.38
C ILE A 415 12.82 -20.07 25.13
N VAL A 416 14.01 -19.46 25.07
CA VAL A 416 15.26 -20.17 24.81
C VAL A 416 15.53 -21.24 25.88
N LEU A 417 15.36 -20.89 27.16
CA LEU A 417 15.64 -21.83 28.28
C LEU A 417 14.59 -22.94 28.34
N VAL A 418 13.30 -22.60 28.27
CA VAL A 418 12.21 -23.58 28.38
C VAL A 418 12.22 -24.50 27.16
N ILE A 419 12.17 -23.94 25.96
CA ILE A 419 12.10 -24.76 24.73
C ILE A 419 13.41 -25.49 24.51
N GLY A 420 14.56 -24.88 24.76
CA GLY A 420 15.87 -25.53 24.71
C GLY A 420 15.96 -26.69 25.69
N GLY A 421 15.52 -26.49 26.94
CA GLY A 421 15.44 -27.56 27.95
C GLY A 421 14.51 -28.70 27.52
N MET A 422 13.33 -28.37 26.97
CA MET A 422 12.38 -29.37 26.44
C MET A 422 12.98 -30.18 25.29
N VAL A 423 13.65 -29.55 24.35
CA VAL A 423 14.31 -30.24 23.23
C VAL A 423 15.39 -31.17 23.71
N LEU A 424 16.23 -30.73 24.66
CA LEU A 424 17.31 -31.58 25.25
C LEU A 424 16.74 -32.77 26.01
N HIS A 425 15.71 -32.53 26.87
CA HIS A 425 15.03 -33.57 27.62
C HIS A 425 14.39 -34.62 26.69
N ASN A 426 13.55 -34.17 25.77
CA ASN A 426 12.84 -35.06 24.83
C ASN A 426 13.81 -35.79 23.89
N GLY A 427 14.89 -35.12 23.47
CA GLY A 427 15.95 -35.74 22.68
C GLY A 427 16.63 -36.89 23.43
N ALA A 428 16.95 -36.68 24.72
CA ALA A 428 17.56 -37.72 25.57
C ALA A 428 16.57 -38.88 25.78
N ASP A 429 15.32 -38.60 26.08
CA ASP A 429 14.26 -39.62 26.22
C ASP A 429 14.09 -40.45 24.93
N TYR A 430 13.95 -39.75 23.78
CA TYR A 430 13.82 -40.38 22.46
C TYR A 430 14.99 -41.33 22.16
N ILE A 431 16.25 -40.89 22.38
CA ILE A 431 17.44 -41.70 22.10
C ILE A 431 17.41 -42.98 22.98
N ARG A 432 17.07 -42.84 24.27
CA ARG A 432 16.98 -43.97 25.18
C ARG A 432 15.89 -44.97 24.80
N LYS A 433 14.69 -44.49 24.46
CA LYS A 433 13.57 -45.31 24.05
C LYS A 433 13.79 -46.01 22.71
N MET A 434 14.41 -45.33 21.76
CA MET A 434 14.79 -45.94 20.48
C MET A 434 15.84 -47.07 20.69
N GLN A 435 16.77 -46.91 21.61
CA GLN A 435 17.73 -47.97 21.94
C GLN A 435 17.02 -49.19 22.58
N ALA A 436 15.96 -49.02 23.38
CA ALA A 436 15.17 -50.04 23.97
C ALA A 436 14.29 -50.77 22.95
N LEU A 437 13.59 -50.00 22.08
CA LEU A 437 12.67 -50.49 21.05
C LEU A 437 13.32 -51.48 20.05
N TYR A 438 14.61 -51.26 19.75
CA TYR A 438 15.39 -52.20 18.94
C TYR A 438 15.56 -53.57 19.61
N ARG A 439 15.31 -53.68 20.93
CA ARG A 439 15.46 -54.92 21.67
C ARG A 439 14.16 -55.69 21.89
N GLU A 440 12.98 -55.04 21.88
CA GLU A 440 11.70 -55.64 22.41
C GLU A 440 10.50 -55.57 21.47
N ARG A 441 10.61 -55.72 20.19
CA ARG A 441 9.61 -55.41 19.16
C ARG A 441 8.31 -56.25 19.17
N ALA A 442 8.12 -57.28 20.01
CA ALA A 442 7.10 -58.29 19.77
C ALA A 442 5.84 -58.32 20.71
N GLU A 443 5.83 -57.60 21.86
CA GLU A 443 4.79 -57.84 22.90
C GLU A 443 3.76 -56.71 23.13
N MET A 444 3.78 -55.65 22.36
CA MET A 444 3.20 -54.35 22.71
C MET A 444 1.66 -54.18 22.64
N TRP A 445 0.91 -55.11 22.12
CA TRP A 445 -0.51 -54.82 21.72
C TRP A 445 -1.59 -55.78 22.20
N SER A 446 -1.41 -56.62 23.19
CA SER A 446 -2.31 -57.79 23.47
C SER A 446 -3.18 -57.73 24.74
N HIS A 447 -3.26 -56.63 25.51
CA HIS A 447 -3.99 -56.63 26.79
C HIS A 447 -5.08 -55.55 26.94
N PRO A 448 -6.16 -55.79 27.79
CA PRO A 448 -7.23 -54.85 28.05
C PRO A 448 -6.72 -53.51 28.61
N GLY A 449 -7.34 -52.40 28.21
CA GLY A 449 -6.90 -51.05 28.62
C GLY A 449 -7.59 -50.55 29.90
N TYR A 450 -6.90 -49.70 30.63
CA TYR A 450 -7.41 -48.96 31.79
C TYR A 450 -8.03 -47.62 31.37
N GLU A 451 -9.13 -47.18 32.02
CA GLU A 451 -9.71 -45.84 31.74
C GLU A 451 -8.80 -44.74 32.29
N ARG A 452 -8.22 -43.97 31.41
CA ARG A 452 -7.36 -42.81 31.73
C ARG A 452 -8.16 -41.51 31.74
N LEU A 453 -9.00 -41.29 30.72
CA LEU A 453 -9.81 -40.09 30.52
C LEU A 453 -11.29 -40.48 30.33
N ASN A 454 -12.17 -39.91 31.15
CA ASN A 454 -13.59 -40.07 30.97
C ASN A 454 -14.15 -39.16 29.84
N ARG A 455 -15.45 -39.31 29.51
CA ARG A 455 -16.09 -38.53 28.43
C ARG A 455 -16.00 -37.02 28.64
N SER A 456 -16.16 -36.53 29.89
CA SER A 456 -16.07 -35.11 30.21
C SER A 456 -14.64 -34.57 30.00
N GLU A 457 -13.63 -35.30 30.45
CA GLU A 457 -12.22 -34.95 30.32
C GLU A 457 -11.78 -34.92 28.85
N ARG A 458 -12.24 -35.89 28.05
CA ARG A 458 -11.99 -35.91 26.60
C ARG A 458 -12.66 -34.74 25.89
N LEU A 459 -13.89 -34.37 26.26
CA LEU A 459 -14.57 -33.20 25.69
C LEU A 459 -13.83 -31.89 26.04
N GLN A 460 -13.41 -31.75 27.31
CA GLN A 460 -12.59 -30.61 27.73
C GLN A 460 -11.30 -30.53 26.92
N HIS A 461 -10.60 -31.64 26.75
CA HIS A 461 -9.39 -31.73 25.96
C HIS A 461 -9.65 -31.32 24.49
N PHE A 462 -10.71 -31.87 23.87
CA PHE A 462 -11.07 -31.55 22.48
C PHE A 462 -11.41 -30.06 22.29
N LEU A 463 -12.17 -29.47 23.21
CA LEU A 463 -12.53 -28.04 23.14
C LEU A 463 -11.31 -27.15 23.36
N THR A 464 -10.42 -27.51 24.29
CA THR A 464 -9.15 -26.81 24.51
C THR A 464 -8.26 -26.90 23.28
N LEU A 465 -8.06 -28.10 22.73
CA LEU A 465 -7.26 -28.35 21.54
C LEU A 465 -7.76 -27.52 20.35
N SER A 466 -9.05 -27.64 20.01
CA SER A 466 -9.63 -26.96 18.84
C SER A 466 -9.58 -25.44 18.98
N SER A 467 -9.95 -24.90 20.16
CA SER A 467 -9.89 -23.46 20.41
C SER A 467 -8.45 -22.94 20.38
N PHE A 468 -7.49 -23.67 20.94
CA PHE A 468 -6.07 -23.34 20.91
C PHE A 468 -5.55 -23.21 19.46
N PHE A 469 -5.80 -24.21 18.61
CA PHE A 469 -5.36 -24.13 17.22
C PHE A 469 -5.99 -22.97 16.45
N VAL A 470 -7.28 -22.69 16.65
CA VAL A 470 -7.93 -21.53 16.04
C VAL A 470 -7.30 -20.22 16.53
N LEU A 471 -7.00 -20.10 17.83
CA LEU A 471 -6.35 -18.92 18.40
C LEU A 471 -4.93 -18.71 17.83
N VAL A 472 -4.13 -19.77 17.75
CA VAL A 472 -2.77 -19.73 17.17
C VAL A 472 -2.82 -19.31 15.70
N ILE A 473 -3.67 -19.97 14.90
CA ILE A 473 -3.82 -19.70 13.46
C ILE A 473 -4.24 -18.24 13.22
N THR A 474 -5.27 -17.79 13.93
CA THR A 474 -5.81 -16.43 13.74
C THR A 474 -4.89 -15.36 14.30
N GLY A 475 -4.20 -15.62 15.41
CA GLY A 475 -3.22 -14.72 16.01
C GLY A 475 -1.98 -14.54 15.13
N PHE A 476 -1.41 -15.65 14.67
CA PHE A 476 -0.23 -15.60 13.79
C PHE A 476 -0.53 -15.05 12.40
N ALA A 477 -1.74 -15.25 11.88
CA ALA A 477 -2.17 -14.62 10.64
C ALA A 477 -2.18 -13.09 10.72
N LEU A 478 -2.34 -12.50 11.90
CA LEU A 478 -2.19 -11.07 12.11
C LEU A 478 -0.71 -10.62 12.04
N LYS A 479 0.20 -11.37 12.65
CA LYS A 479 1.62 -11.00 12.75
C LYS A 479 2.41 -11.38 11.51
N PHE A 480 2.16 -12.57 10.96
CA PHE A 480 2.93 -13.16 9.87
C PHE A 480 2.08 -13.30 8.59
N LYS A 481 2.23 -12.34 7.67
CA LYS A 481 1.48 -12.28 6.39
C LYS A 481 1.61 -13.55 5.53
N TRP A 482 2.72 -14.26 5.65
CA TRP A 482 2.98 -15.48 4.88
C TRP A 482 2.35 -16.74 5.46
N SER A 483 1.92 -16.71 6.74
CA SER A 483 1.45 -17.90 7.44
C SER A 483 0.17 -18.49 6.82
N ILE A 484 -0.84 -17.66 6.60
CA ILE A 484 -2.11 -18.09 5.99
C ILE A 484 -2.65 -16.93 5.12
N PRO A 485 -2.36 -16.93 3.80
CA PRO A 485 -2.73 -15.83 2.91
C PRO A 485 -4.21 -15.46 2.93
N PHE A 486 -5.10 -16.44 3.05
CA PHE A 486 -6.54 -16.22 3.11
C PHE A 486 -6.95 -15.40 4.36
N LEU A 487 -6.48 -15.78 5.55
CA LEU A 487 -6.77 -15.05 6.80
C LEU A 487 -5.99 -13.75 6.95
N SER A 488 -4.85 -13.63 6.26
CA SER A 488 -4.03 -12.42 6.23
C SER A 488 -4.54 -11.37 5.23
N SER A 489 -5.55 -11.71 4.43
CA SER A 489 -6.19 -10.79 3.48
C SER A 489 -7.04 -9.75 4.21
N GLY A 490 -6.96 -8.47 3.78
CA GLY A 490 -7.77 -7.39 4.31
C GLY A 490 -9.28 -7.61 4.17
N ALA A 491 -9.71 -8.39 3.16
CA ALA A 491 -11.12 -8.76 2.99
C ALA A 491 -11.65 -9.68 4.11
N ASN A 492 -10.77 -10.41 4.80
CA ASN A 492 -11.12 -11.40 5.82
C ASN A 492 -10.75 -10.96 7.25
N VAL A 493 -10.50 -9.67 7.47
CA VAL A 493 -10.15 -9.12 8.80
C VAL A 493 -11.23 -9.44 9.83
N SER A 494 -12.51 -9.24 9.49
CA SER A 494 -13.64 -9.52 10.38
C SER A 494 -13.74 -11.02 10.70
N LEU A 495 -13.54 -11.90 9.72
CA LEU A 495 -13.53 -13.34 9.91
C LEU A 495 -12.42 -13.76 10.88
N ARG A 496 -11.20 -13.27 10.66
CA ARG A 496 -10.07 -13.53 11.55
C ARG A 496 -10.30 -13.02 12.96
N SER A 497 -10.73 -11.76 13.10
CA SER A 497 -10.96 -11.14 14.41
C SER A 497 -12.10 -11.79 15.19
N ASN A 498 -13.24 -12.04 14.53
CA ASN A 498 -14.39 -12.68 15.17
C ASN A 498 -14.11 -14.16 15.46
N GLY A 499 -13.41 -14.86 14.57
CA GLY A 499 -12.96 -16.23 14.80
C GLY A 499 -12.02 -16.34 16.00
N HIS A 500 -11.07 -15.41 16.16
CA HIS A 500 -10.18 -15.33 17.31
C HIS A 500 -10.98 -15.13 18.62
N ARG A 501 -11.91 -14.17 18.63
CA ARG A 501 -12.75 -13.87 19.81
C ARG A 501 -13.69 -15.03 20.15
N ALA A 502 -14.30 -15.67 19.16
CA ALA A 502 -15.16 -16.84 19.38
C ALA A 502 -14.37 -18.00 19.99
N ALA A 503 -13.19 -18.31 19.45
CA ALA A 503 -12.31 -19.34 20.01
C ALA A 503 -11.83 -18.99 21.42
N ALA A 504 -11.54 -17.70 21.71
CA ALA A 504 -11.22 -17.24 23.05
C ALA A 504 -12.36 -17.48 24.05
N LEU A 505 -13.61 -17.20 23.66
CA LEU A 505 -14.77 -17.49 24.50
C LEU A 505 -14.94 -18.98 24.77
N VAL A 506 -14.71 -19.84 23.77
CA VAL A 506 -14.71 -21.30 23.95
C VAL A 506 -13.63 -21.72 24.94
N MET A 507 -12.40 -21.20 24.78
CA MET A 507 -11.29 -21.48 25.69
C MET A 507 -11.61 -21.05 27.14
N VAL A 508 -12.13 -19.83 27.32
CA VAL A 508 -12.55 -19.32 28.66
C VAL A 508 -13.65 -20.19 29.26
N GLY A 509 -14.69 -20.51 28.48
CA GLY A 509 -15.79 -21.36 28.93
C GLY A 509 -15.32 -22.76 29.35
N THR A 510 -14.42 -23.35 28.54
CA THR A 510 -13.83 -24.67 28.87
C THR A 510 -12.97 -24.58 30.13
N SER A 511 -12.17 -23.51 30.29
CA SER A 511 -11.36 -23.33 31.49
C SER A 511 -12.17 -23.13 32.76
N LEU A 512 -13.28 -22.37 32.69
CA LEU A 512 -14.20 -22.22 33.81
C LEU A 512 -14.88 -23.54 34.15
N TYR A 513 -15.31 -24.32 33.13
CA TYR A 513 -15.86 -25.66 33.35
C TYR A 513 -14.79 -26.60 33.94
N HIS A 514 -13.54 -26.52 33.52
CA HIS A 514 -12.43 -27.29 34.09
C HIS A 514 -12.25 -26.98 35.57
N VAL A 515 -12.23 -25.70 35.96
CA VAL A 515 -12.15 -25.29 37.37
C VAL A 515 -13.32 -25.83 38.18
N TYR A 516 -14.56 -25.71 37.65
CA TYR A 516 -15.75 -26.31 38.26
C TYR A 516 -15.57 -27.82 38.44
N TYR A 517 -15.18 -28.54 37.39
CA TYR A 517 -14.97 -29.99 37.41
C TYR A 517 -13.90 -30.38 38.45
N ALA A 518 -12.77 -29.70 38.43
CA ALA A 518 -11.63 -29.99 39.33
C ALA A 518 -11.98 -29.76 40.83
N VAL A 519 -12.81 -28.74 41.14
CA VAL A 519 -13.12 -28.37 42.53
C VAL A 519 -14.35 -29.08 43.05
N PHE A 520 -15.42 -29.27 42.24
CA PHE A 520 -16.71 -29.70 42.72
C PHE A 520 -17.03 -31.18 42.43
N THR A 521 -16.29 -31.87 41.58
CA THR A 521 -16.50 -33.32 41.37
C THR A 521 -15.51 -34.17 42.20
N ALA A 522 -15.93 -35.37 42.62
CA ALA A 522 -15.05 -36.26 43.41
C ALA A 522 -13.79 -36.67 42.60
N ARG A 523 -13.99 -37.06 41.33
CA ARG A 523 -12.91 -37.43 40.41
C ARG A 523 -11.98 -36.24 40.12
N GLY A 524 -12.54 -35.03 39.89
CA GLY A 524 -11.76 -33.84 39.63
C GLY A 524 -10.88 -33.47 40.80
N ARG A 525 -11.37 -33.55 42.04
CA ARG A 525 -10.59 -33.29 43.26
C ARG A 525 -9.45 -34.33 43.46
N ASP A 526 -9.72 -35.60 43.21
CA ASP A 526 -8.70 -36.64 43.26
C ASP A 526 -7.58 -36.36 42.24
N GLN A 527 -7.97 -36.07 40.99
CA GLN A 527 -7.01 -35.77 39.96
C GLN A 527 -6.22 -34.46 40.22
N LEU A 528 -6.91 -33.41 40.69
CA LEU A 528 -6.23 -32.18 41.07
C LEU A 528 -5.21 -32.41 42.19
N GLY A 529 -5.57 -33.19 43.21
CA GLY A 529 -4.66 -33.57 44.30
C GLY A 529 -3.45 -34.35 43.83
N ARG A 530 -3.59 -35.22 42.85
CA ARG A 530 -2.49 -36.01 42.24
C ARG A 530 -1.64 -35.14 41.27
N MET A 531 -2.26 -34.12 40.63
CA MET A 531 -1.63 -33.21 39.71
C MET A 531 -0.78 -32.11 40.41
N MET A 532 -1.04 -31.85 41.70
CA MET A 532 -0.28 -30.84 42.46
C MET A 532 1.17 -31.24 42.60
N PRO A 533 2.12 -30.31 42.37
CA PRO A 533 3.57 -30.56 42.51
C PRO A 533 3.93 -30.96 43.90
N ARG A 534 4.83 -31.93 44.02
CA ARG A 534 5.40 -32.41 45.28
C ARG A 534 6.93 -32.30 45.21
N TRP A 535 7.57 -32.25 46.37
CA TRP A 535 9.05 -32.25 46.42
C TRP A 535 9.68 -33.44 45.70
N GLN A 536 8.97 -34.59 45.73
CA GLN A 536 9.40 -35.77 45.00
C GLN A 536 9.53 -35.57 43.49
N ASP A 537 8.70 -34.72 42.89
CA ASP A 537 8.77 -34.42 41.44
C ASP A 537 10.13 -33.77 41.08
N ALA A 538 10.67 -32.90 41.94
CA ALA A 538 11.99 -32.31 41.73
C ALA A 538 13.12 -33.36 41.86
N LEU A 539 13.01 -34.31 42.77
CA LEU A 539 13.95 -35.41 42.88
C LEU A 539 13.87 -36.36 41.69
N ASP A 540 12.67 -36.60 41.18
CA ASP A 540 12.40 -37.42 40.01
C ASP A 540 13.02 -36.80 38.73
N VAL A 541 12.98 -35.46 38.59
CA VAL A 541 13.67 -34.75 37.49
C VAL A 541 15.17 -35.05 37.55
N VAL A 542 15.79 -34.94 38.74
CA VAL A 542 17.25 -35.21 38.90
C VAL A 542 17.56 -36.69 38.61
N ALA A 543 16.76 -37.61 39.14
CA ALA A 543 16.91 -39.03 38.90
C ALA A 543 16.77 -39.41 37.44
N MET A 544 15.82 -38.77 36.72
CA MET A 544 15.61 -39.00 35.31
C MET A 544 16.78 -38.45 34.46
N LEU A 545 17.29 -37.28 34.79
CA LEU A 545 18.49 -36.74 34.15
C LEU A 545 19.73 -37.65 34.36
N GLN A 546 19.89 -38.21 35.56
CA GLN A 546 20.95 -39.20 35.86
C GLN A 546 20.76 -40.49 35.04
N PHE A 547 19.50 -40.95 34.88
CA PHE A 547 19.18 -42.08 34.01
C PHE A 547 19.50 -41.79 32.55
N TYR A 548 19.12 -40.64 32.03
CA TYR A 548 19.45 -40.23 30.64
C TYR A 548 20.96 -40.11 30.42
N ALA A 549 21.69 -39.59 31.39
CA ALA A 549 23.16 -39.49 31.34
C ALA A 549 23.87 -40.84 31.50
N GLY A 550 23.15 -41.93 31.82
CA GLY A 550 23.75 -43.25 32.06
C GLY A 550 24.45 -43.39 33.40
N ILE A 551 24.26 -42.44 34.32
CA ILE A 551 24.82 -42.45 35.68
C ILE A 551 24.05 -43.43 36.56
N SER A 552 22.70 -43.49 36.38
CA SER A 552 21.83 -44.45 37.04
C SER A 552 21.32 -45.49 36.05
N GLY A 553 21.28 -46.76 36.43
CA GLY A 553 20.68 -47.82 35.63
C GLY A 553 19.15 -47.97 35.84
N HIS A 554 18.59 -47.23 36.79
CA HIS A 554 17.17 -47.37 37.16
C HIS A 554 16.44 -46.09 36.85
N ARG A 555 15.28 -46.26 36.17
CA ARG A 555 14.31 -45.19 35.90
C ARG A 555 13.46 -44.98 37.18
N PRO A 556 13.16 -43.73 37.58
CA PRO A 556 12.24 -43.48 38.67
C PRO A 556 10.83 -43.98 38.31
N LYS A 557 10.11 -44.54 39.30
CA LYS A 557 8.76 -45.01 39.16
C LYS A 557 7.76 -43.86 39.35
N PHE A 558 6.79 -43.74 38.47
CA PHE A 558 5.78 -42.67 38.53
C PHE A 558 4.40 -43.24 38.94
N GLY A 559 3.60 -42.41 39.62
CA GLY A 559 2.19 -42.63 39.87
C GLY A 559 1.34 -42.22 38.66
N ARG A 560 0.11 -41.80 38.91
CA ARG A 560 -0.83 -41.40 37.85
C ARG A 560 -0.30 -40.28 36.97
N TYR A 561 0.42 -39.34 37.53
CA TYR A 561 1.07 -38.23 36.83
C TYR A 561 2.53 -38.14 37.18
N SER A 562 3.37 -38.13 36.19
CA SER A 562 4.80 -37.83 36.32
C SER A 562 5.06 -36.31 36.45
N TYR A 563 6.28 -35.93 36.78
CA TYR A 563 6.69 -34.51 36.80
C TYR A 563 6.46 -33.82 35.44
N VAL A 564 6.54 -34.57 34.34
CA VAL A 564 6.34 -34.08 32.96
C VAL A 564 4.91 -33.55 32.77
N GLU A 565 3.91 -34.38 33.05
CA GLU A 565 2.49 -34.07 32.94
C GLU A 565 2.07 -32.98 33.93
N LYS A 566 2.66 -32.94 35.12
CA LYS A 566 2.39 -31.89 36.12
C LYS A 566 2.96 -30.56 35.68
N ALA A 567 4.18 -30.51 35.15
CA ALA A 567 4.81 -29.30 34.63
C ALA A 567 4.01 -28.74 33.45
N GLU A 568 3.57 -29.60 32.53
CA GLU A 568 2.73 -29.24 31.39
C GLU A 568 1.38 -28.65 31.83
N TYR A 569 0.70 -29.30 32.77
CA TYR A 569 -0.56 -28.82 33.31
C TYR A 569 -0.43 -27.44 33.97
N LEU A 570 0.62 -27.24 34.79
CA LEU A 570 0.86 -25.95 35.43
C LEU A 570 1.20 -24.87 34.42
N ALA A 571 1.99 -25.17 33.39
CA ALA A 571 2.31 -24.25 32.30
C ALA A 571 1.03 -23.87 31.52
N LEU A 572 0.15 -24.85 31.25
CA LEU A 572 -1.13 -24.62 30.60
C LEU A 572 -2.03 -23.70 31.45
N VAL A 573 -2.16 -23.97 32.75
CA VAL A 573 -2.96 -23.14 33.67
C VAL A 573 -2.43 -21.73 33.72
N TRP A 574 -1.11 -21.56 33.91
CA TRP A 574 -0.47 -20.25 33.97
C TRP A 574 -0.66 -19.49 32.65
N GLY A 575 -0.28 -20.10 31.52
CA GLY A 575 -0.39 -19.50 30.21
C GLY A 575 -1.85 -19.11 29.88
N THR A 576 -2.82 -19.96 30.21
CA THR A 576 -4.24 -19.66 30.02
C THR A 576 -4.68 -18.42 30.81
N ILE A 577 -4.27 -18.29 32.07
CA ILE A 577 -4.58 -17.09 32.90
C ILE A 577 -3.98 -15.84 32.24
N VAL A 578 -2.71 -15.89 31.87
CA VAL A 578 -2.01 -14.77 31.22
C VAL A 578 -2.70 -14.37 29.92
N MET A 579 -3.04 -15.35 29.07
CA MET A 579 -3.69 -15.12 27.79
C MET A 579 -5.13 -14.58 27.95
N ILE A 580 -5.89 -15.06 28.93
CA ILE A 580 -7.22 -14.52 29.25
C ILE A 580 -7.12 -13.07 29.70
N VAL A 581 -6.29 -12.77 30.68
CA VAL A 581 -6.15 -11.42 31.24
C VAL A 581 -5.69 -10.43 30.16
N THR A 582 -4.63 -10.75 29.46
CA THR A 582 -4.09 -9.88 28.41
C THR A 582 -5.04 -9.77 27.22
N GLY A 583 -5.69 -10.86 26.84
CA GLY A 583 -6.69 -10.89 25.76
C GLY A 583 -7.92 -10.02 26.06
N PHE A 584 -8.45 -10.04 27.29
CA PHE A 584 -9.54 -9.16 27.70
C PHE A 584 -9.09 -7.69 27.77
N MET A 585 -7.89 -7.42 28.23
CA MET A 585 -7.33 -6.05 28.21
C MET A 585 -7.29 -5.49 26.78
N LEU A 586 -6.90 -6.30 25.81
CA LEU A 586 -6.83 -5.93 24.39
C LEU A 586 -8.21 -5.89 23.73
N TRP A 587 -9.15 -6.70 24.15
CA TRP A 587 -10.51 -6.71 23.59
C TRP A 587 -11.32 -5.51 24.08
N PHE A 588 -11.20 -5.16 25.36
CA PHE A 588 -11.89 -4.03 26.01
C PHE A 588 -10.95 -2.87 26.27
N GLU A 589 -10.21 -2.44 25.22
CA GLU A 589 -9.16 -1.43 25.33
C GLU A 589 -9.64 -0.12 26.00
N ASN A 590 -10.84 0.37 25.65
CA ASN A 590 -11.38 1.60 26.21
C ASN A 590 -11.64 1.48 27.74
N GLU A 591 -12.14 0.35 28.22
CA GLU A 591 -12.35 0.10 29.64
C GLU A 591 -11.02 -0.08 30.39
N THR A 592 -10.08 -0.75 29.75
CA THR A 592 -8.73 -0.96 30.28
C THR A 592 -8.01 0.39 30.45
N LEU A 593 -8.10 1.27 29.45
CA LEU A 593 -7.44 2.57 29.43
C LEU A 593 -8.07 3.62 30.37
N LYS A 594 -9.26 3.36 30.91
CA LYS A 594 -9.79 4.15 32.04
C LYS A 594 -8.99 3.95 33.32
N ARG A 595 -8.32 2.82 33.48
CA ARG A 595 -7.62 2.42 34.71
C ARG A 595 -6.11 2.29 34.56
N ILE A 596 -5.66 1.93 33.36
CA ILE A 596 -4.25 1.61 33.05
C ILE A 596 -3.77 2.58 31.96
N PRO A 597 -2.58 3.15 32.09
CA PRO A 597 -2.00 3.99 31.03
C PRO A 597 -1.69 3.16 29.79
N MET A 598 -1.63 3.80 28.62
CA MET A 598 -1.45 3.15 27.31
C MET A 598 -0.21 2.24 27.23
N TRP A 599 0.90 2.64 27.89
CA TRP A 599 2.08 1.76 27.93
C TRP A 599 1.80 0.40 28.57
N GLY A 600 0.83 0.32 29.49
CA GLY A 600 0.38 -0.94 30.09
C GLY A 600 -0.35 -1.82 29.08
N LEU A 601 -1.13 -1.23 28.16
CA LEU A 601 -1.76 -1.96 27.05
C LEU A 601 -0.71 -2.43 26.02
N ASP A 602 0.32 -1.64 25.77
CA ASP A 602 1.46 -2.03 24.93
C ASP A 602 2.21 -3.23 25.52
N VAL A 603 2.42 -3.21 26.85
CA VAL A 603 3.02 -4.34 27.58
C VAL A 603 2.12 -5.58 27.51
N ALA A 604 0.80 -5.41 27.71
CA ALA A 604 -0.15 -6.53 27.57
C ALA A 604 -0.12 -7.15 26.17
N THR A 605 -0.02 -6.33 25.12
CA THR A 605 0.14 -6.81 23.73
C THR A 605 1.40 -7.63 23.58
N LEU A 606 2.51 -7.17 24.15
CA LEU A 606 3.79 -7.86 24.08
C LEU A 606 3.75 -9.20 24.82
N ILE A 607 3.21 -9.21 26.04
CA ILE A 607 3.02 -10.43 26.83
C ILE A 607 2.13 -11.41 26.06
N HIS A 608 0.97 -10.97 25.57
CA HIS A 608 0.04 -11.81 24.79
C HIS A 608 0.73 -12.48 23.59
N TYR A 609 1.54 -11.72 22.87
CA TYR A 609 2.28 -12.21 21.70
C TYR A 609 3.35 -13.23 22.06
N TYR A 610 4.23 -12.93 23.03
CA TYR A 610 5.31 -13.84 23.39
C TYR A 610 4.81 -15.09 24.13
N GLU A 611 3.76 -14.94 24.96
CA GLU A 611 3.12 -16.08 25.60
C GLU A 611 2.47 -17.02 24.56
N ALA A 612 1.84 -16.46 23.51
CA ALA A 612 1.32 -17.26 22.40
C ALA A 612 2.42 -18.04 21.67
N ILE A 613 3.61 -17.43 21.47
CA ILE A 613 4.76 -18.13 20.90
C ILE A 613 5.24 -19.25 21.85
N LEU A 614 5.45 -18.93 23.12
CA LEU A 614 5.92 -19.88 24.13
C LEU A 614 4.97 -21.08 24.24
N ALA A 615 3.66 -20.83 24.40
CA ALA A 615 2.63 -21.87 24.47
C ALA A 615 2.61 -22.73 23.20
N THR A 616 2.67 -22.10 22.01
CA THR A 616 2.70 -22.83 20.74
C THR A 616 3.93 -23.75 20.66
N LEU A 617 5.10 -23.24 20.96
CA LEU A 617 6.34 -24.01 20.91
C LEU A 617 6.35 -25.12 21.97
N ALA A 618 5.86 -24.88 23.18
CA ALA A 618 5.72 -25.88 24.22
C ALA A 618 4.82 -27.03 23.79
N ILE A 619 3.66 -26.73 23.21
CA ILE A 619 2.76 -27.76 22.66
C ILE A 619 3.45 -28.55 21.53
N PHE A 620 4.09 -27.90 20.57
CA PHE A 620 4.76 -28.58 19.45
C PHE A 620 5.98 -29.40 19.87
N VAL A 621 6.81 -28.90 20.79
CA VAL A 621 8.07 -29.55 21.17
C VAL A 621 7.87 -30.57 22.28
N TRP A 622 6.97 -30.29 23.26
CA TRP A 622 6.77 -31.12 24.42
C TRP A 622 5.55 -32.03 24.30
N HIS A 623 4.35 -31.46 24.19
CA HIS A 623 3.12 -32.23 24.16
C HIS A 623 3.03 -33.17 22.95
N LEU A 624 3.29 -32.68 21.73
CA LEU A 624 3.26 -33.53 20.53
C LEU A 624 4.38 -34.57 20.54
N TYR A 625 5.50 -34.32 21.23
CA TYR A 625 6.50 -35.36 21.44
C TYR A 625 5.87 -36.57 22.15
N TYR A 626 5.25 -36.36 23.31
CA TYR A 626 4.68 -37.46 24.09
C TYR A 626 3.43 -38.13 23.47
N VAL A 627 2.71 -37.41 22.60
CA VAL A 627 1.50 -37.92 21.95
C VAL A 627 1.79 -38.62 20.62
N ILE A 628 2.76 -38.12 19.82
CA ILE A 628 2.97 -38.58 18.45
C ILE A 628 4.38 -39.15 18.24
N ILE A 629 5.43 -38.48 18.75
CA ILE A 629 6.81 -38.79 18.39
C ILE A 629 7.41 -39.86 19.31
N ASN A 630 6.94 -39.94 20.55
CA ASN A 630 7.44 -40.89 21.52
C ASN A 630 7.33 -42.34 21.02
N PRO A 631 8.45 -43.09 20.93
CA PRO A 631 8.40 -44.46 20.39
C PRO A 631 7.46 -45.41 21.12
N ASP A 632 7.18 -45.22 22.41
CA ASP A 632 6.30 -46.06 23.22
C ASP A 632 4.84 -45.97 22.76
N PHE A 633 4.46 -44.88 22.07
CA PHE A 633 3.10 -44.62 21.58
C PHE A 633 2.99 -44.67 20.06
N ALA A 634 3.99 -45.19 19.34
CA ALA A 634 3.97 -45.20 17.89
C ALA A 634 2.75 -46.01 17.33
N PRO A 635 1.98 -45.50 16.34
CA PRO A 635 2.20 -44.24 15.61
C PRO A 635 1.69 -43.01 16.32
N MET A 636 0.79 -43.10 17.32
CA MET A 636 0.24 -42.02 18.11
C MET A 636 -0.54 -42.56 19.32
N SER A 637 -0.49 -41.86 20.46
CA SER A 637 -1.36 -42.16 21.59
C SER A 637 -2.84 -41.89 21.24
N LEU A 638 -3.72 -42.87 21.42
CA LEU A 638 -5.16 -42.74 21.19
C LEU A 638 -5.93 -42.38 22.46
N THR A 639 -5.28 -42.25 23.61
CA THR A 639 -5.90 -41.96 24.91
C THR A 639 -6.82 -40.73 24.91
N TRP A 640 -6.50 -39.72 24.14
CA TRP A 640 -7.33 -38.52 24.03
C TRP A 640 -8.62 -38.74 23.19
N ILE A 641 -8.68 -39.82 22.39
CA ILE A 641 -9.85 -40.21 21.58
C ILE A 641 -10.72 -41.21 22.34
N ASP A 642 -10.13 -42.34 22.74
CA ASP A 642 -10.87 -43.48 23.35
C ASP A 642 -10.88 -43.42 24.88
N GLY A 643 -9.97 -42.69 25.49
CA GLY A 643 -9.84 -42.55 26.95
C GLY A 643 -9.06 -43.65 27.61
N LYS A 644 -8.42 -44.54 26.86
CA LYS A 644 -7.82 -45.76 27.38
C LYS A 644 -6.30 -45.73 27.31
N ILE A 645 -5.65 -46.44 28.24
CA ILE A 645 -4.24 -46.71 28.25
C ILE A 645 -4.00 -48.21 28.41
N SER A 646 -3.06 -48.81 27.66
CA SER A 646 -2.77 -50.22 27.73
C SER A 646 -2.06 -50.61 29.03
N ARG A 647 -2.15 -51.91 29.46
CA ARG A 647 -1.41 -52.42 30.61
C ARG A 647 0.12 -52.22 30.43
N HIS A 648 0.63 -52.50 29.26
CA HIS A 648 2.05 -52.31 28.92
C HIS A 648 2.51 -50.87 29.20
N HIS A 649 1.77 -49.88 28.78
CA HIS A 649 2.12 -48.46 29.06
C HIS A 649 1.98 -48.12 30.54
N MET A 650 1.02 -48.73 31.28
CA MET A 650 0.89 -48.55 32.73
C MET A 650 2.11 -49.12 33.46
N GLU A 651 2.62 -50.29 33.06
CA GLU A 651 3.83 -50.92 33.64
C GLU A 651 5.07 -50.08 33.44
N HIS A 652 5.23 -49.44 32.27
CA HIS A 652 6.40 -48.67 31.92
C HIS A 652 6.34 -47.21 32.38
N GLU A 653 5.22 -46.53 32.22
CA GLU A 653 5.08 -45.08 32.47
C GLU A 653 4.47 -44.77 33.85
N HIS A 654 3.58 -45.62 34.37
CA HIS A 654 2.78 -45.39 35.59
C HIS A 654 2.77 -46.59 36.55
N PRO A 655 3.94 -47.23 36.85
CA PRO A 655 3.97 -48.47 37.59
C PRO A 655 3.36 -48.38 39.01
N LEU A 656 3.52 -47.22 39.70
CA LEU A 656 2.93 -47.06 41.04
C LEU A 656 1.40 -46.93 40.99
N GLU A 657 0.83 -46.37 39.91
CA GLU A 657 -0.62 -46.38 39.74
C GLU A 657 -1.15 -47.80 39.48
N LEU A 658 -0.44 -48.57 38.66
CA LEU A 658 -0.80 -49.97 38.40
C LEU A 658 -0.76 -50.80 39.68
N GLU A 659 0.32 -50.67 40.48
CA GLU A 659 0.44 -51.30 41.79
C GLU A 659 -0.72 -50.91 42.74
N GLU A 660 -1.12 -49.63 42.75
CA GLU A 660 -2.28 -49.14 43.52
C GLU A 660 -3.61 -49.79 43.05
N ILE A 661 -3.84 -49.93 41.75
CA ILE A 661 -5.04 -50.54 41.17
C ILE A 661 -5.09 -52.04 41.57
N GLU A 662 -4.02 -52.77 41.32
CA GLU A 662 -3.94 -54.21 41.60
C GLU A 662 -4.09 -54.52 43.12
N MET A 663 -3.54 -53.68 44.00
CA MET A 663 -3.74 -53.85 45.46
C MET A 663 -5.19 -53.62 45.88
N ARG A 664 -5.91 -52.66 45.27
CA ARG A 664 -7.32 -52.42 45.58
C ARG A 664 -8.22 -53.54 45.06
N GLU A 665 -7.94 -54.06 43.87
CA GLU A 665 -8.64 -55.22 43.32
C GLU A 665 -8.50 -56.44 44.22
N ALA A 666 -7.27 -56.69 44.70
CA ALA A 666 -7.01 -57.80 45.63
C ALA A 666 -7.73 -57.66 46.98
N ARG A 667 -8.06 -56.41 47.40
CA ARG A 667 -8.85 -56.14 48.63
C ARG A 667 -10.36 -56.16 48.43
N GLY A 668 -10.85 -56.38 47.20
CA GLY A 668 -12.26 -56.27 46.88
C GLY A 668 -12.84 -54.86 47.02
N GLU A 669 -11.99 -53.84 47.14
CA GLU A 669 -12.38 -52.44 47.17
C GLU A 669 -12.72 -52.04 45.74
N GLY A 670 -13.93 -51.45 45.52
CA GLY A 670 -14.35 -51.02 44.21
C GLY A 670 -13.32 -50.18 43.47
N ALA A 671 -13.46 -50.07 42.15
CA ALA A 671 -12.50 -49.38 41.28
C ALA A 671 -12.06 -48.03 41.86
N VAL A 672 -10.77 -47.70 41.74
CA VAL A 672 -10.23 -46.37 42.10
C VAL A 672 -11.10 -45.33 41.43
N PRO A 673 -11.58 -44.29 42.12
CA PRO A 673 -12.25 -43.18 41.47
C PRO A 673 -11.35 -42.64 40.36
N GLY A 674 -11.68 -42.97 39.11
CA GLY A 674 -10.88 -42.59 37.95
C GLY A 674 -10.16 -43.70 37.19
N SER A 675 -10.14 -44.94 37.68
CA SER A 675 -9.66 -46.11 36.93
C SER A 675 -10.71 -47.21 36.98
N THR A 676 -11.42 -47.44 35.89
CA THR A 676 -12.34 -48.58 35.73
C THR A 676 -11.69 -49.56 34.77
N ILE A 677 -11.53 -50.81 35.15
CA ILE A 677 -11.17 -51.87 34.23
C ILE A 677 -12.35 -52.05 33.29
N LEU A 678 -12.17 -51.79 32.04
CA LEU A 678 -13.12 -52.18 31.02
C LEU A 678 -12.81 -53.64 30.65
N LEU A 679 -13.45 -54.58 31.36
CA LEU A 679 -13.49 -55.93 30.88
C LEU A 679 -14.13 -55.91 29.50
N THR A 680 -13.37 -56.25 28.48
CA THR A 680 -13.92 -56.55 27.17
C THR A 680 -14.80 -57.78 27.33
N GLU A 681 -16.14 -57.62 27.29
CA GLU A 681 -16.99 -58.75 26.95
C GLU A 681 -16.54 -59.22 25.55
N GLU A 682 -15.96 -60.41 25.52
CA GLU A 682 -15.80 -61.18 24.29
C GLU A 682 -17.17 -61.37 23.66
N LYS A 683 -17.37 -60.79 22.49
CA LYS A 683 -18.27 -61.30 21.46
C LYS A 683 -17.59 -61.16 20.11
#